data_9b783bd1385e3d65d2409b5df356c08e
#
_entry.id   9b783bd1385e3d65d2409b5df356c08e
#
_cell.length_a   1.000
_cell.length_b   1.000
_cell.length_c   1.000
_cell.angle_alpha   90.00
_cell.angle_beta   90.00
_cell.angle_gamma   90.00
#
_symmetry.space_group_name_H-M   'P 1'
#
loop_
_entity.id
_entity.type
_entity.pdbx_description
1 polymer ?
#
loop_
_entity_poly.entity_id
_entity_poly.type
_entity_poly.pdbx_seq_one_letter_code
_entity_poly.pdbx_strand_id
1 'polypeptide(L)'
;MSQHTPDLPPELLPLAQMPLLKRLAARFFGHGLNRLRAQHRASWLHGQADGFRSGHTAGVEYGYQEGRLEGLEEGRQVLLIRDSRNTEHRPPGVDDRLFDDWRLPLSAELKKRFKADVARLLPAAAQPSAAQWKMIFSDTPATAVIAGAGAGKSTSLVLRLLLLHHYLGFELDAMTVVTFTRESRKDFITKLTQVFALWGRQLGAREARELVRTFHSRILPMVRSLPGFERLQAFENLSDRLQSGEDEVDSNPFDLRINDAQRRHLNACYQALYRDDPRFRVALQPLVRHALQLKELERDHPDVQKRMAVTELAAKRDEELCDTVEDLWFRAGAWPIKGIEPQRQRFEINGATFHSHGYCAELDAWVVLGFDPRESPQLTRPGAKLTVRAEWAVKRTLFQAFCRKPLIWLDSYEASKRSAGAFSAQVNGGPGFDYKVKGELASAPLLDCFVAAAGFIENLGLEVGDAVAGMSFAQDDPDRFFFEALSLFWRALEDHLLDQSPPIMSYNRMFALFSERSPENFKLLSDACLRPMSHLMIDEFQDVSPQIVSWIRASLAAIRCRGAALHIGRAAQHSSLLCVGDDWQSIYGWRGSSPKYFIEFNKEFPSPGTTRVMLSENYRSHQHVIDAAEHIVRAAPAIAGKKAKASGEATELWPVQVLDRDDQGLAQRLAEHYERGDSILMLFRKSSDKLLIENVISQIVNVDSSLSPGSRRLKQLTYHSAKGLQADAVFLLGDCQHLSSSPYKNQVYRMAGLGKDGDAEPYDSAQKDEILRLAYVGITRAAKHCYWYVDRQEGPSGNAPKASDRVPRDKPYFQDLRQAT
;
A
#
# COMPACT_ATOMS: atom_id res chain seq x y z
N MET A 1 56.53 22.93 -8.46
CA MET A 1 55.80 22.82 -7.19
C MET A 1 55.22 21.42 -7.21
N SER A 2 55.78 20.55 -6.37
CA SER A 2 55.47 19.12 -6.32
C SER A 2 54.04 18.89 -5.79
N GLN A 3 53.21 18.29 -6.60
CA GLN A 3 51.89 17.80 -6.19
C GLN A 3 52.11 16.60 -5.26
N HIS A 4 51.82 16.78 -3.98
CA HIS A 4 51.60 15.66 -3.06
C HIS A 4 50.22 15.09 -3.37
N THR A 5 50.16 13.99 -4.09
CA THR A 5 49.03 13.10 -4.10
C THR A 5 48.92 12.44 -2.72
N PRO A 6 47.81 12.48 -2.00
CA PRO A 6 47.66 11.74 -0.76
C PRO A 6 47.77 10.23 -1.07
N ASP A 7 48.62 9.52 -0.32
CA ASP A 7 48.73 8.06 -0.40
C ASP A 7 47.37 7.43 -0.09
N LEU A 8 46.76 6.90 -1.10
CA LEU A 8 45.54 6.12 -0.95
C LEU A 8 45.86 4.86 -0.14
N PRO A 9 45.02 4.51 0.86
CA PRO A 9 45.17 3.24 1.57
C PRO A 9 45.31 2.06 0.58
N PRO A 10 46.15 1.05 0.87
CA PRO A 10 46.40 -0.07 -0.03
C PRO A 10 45.18 -0.83 -0.51
N GLU A 11 44.04 -0.69 0.21
CA GLU A 11 42.75 -1.32 -0.10
C GLU A 11 41.95 -0.54 -1.14
N LEU A 12 42.30 0.71 -1.43
CA LEU A 12 41.59 1.59 -2.38
C LEU A 12 42.36 1.76 -3.70
N LEU A 13 43.51 1.09 -3.85
CA LEU A 13 44.27 1.12 -5.10
C LEU A 13 43.47 0.47 -6.26
N PRO A 14 43.54 1.02 -7.49
CA PRO A 14 43.01 0.39 -8.67
C PRO A 14 43.48 -1.06 -8.78
N LEU A 15 42.62 -1.97 -9.23
CA LEU A 15 42.98 -3.40 -9.38
C LEU A 15 44.33 -3.64 -10.09
N ALA A 16 44.71 -2.75 -10.99
CA ALA A 16 46.01 -2.80 -11.69
C ALA A 16 47.23 -2.55 -10.79
N GLN A 17 47.09 -1.83 -9.71
CA GLN A 17 48.15 -1.45 -8.77
C GLN A 17 48.20 -2.33 -7.51
N MET A 18 47.28 -3.28 -7.37
CA MET A 18 47.23 -4.19 -6.22
C MET A 18 48.27 -5.33 -6.40
N PRO A 19 48.85 -5.84 -5.29
CA PRO A 19 49.70 -7.02 -5.32
C PRO A 19 49.04 -8.23 -6.03
N LEU A 20 49.81 -8.98 -6.78
CA LEU A 20 49.35 -10.08 -7.66
C LEU A 20 48.40 -11.07 -6.96
N LEU A 21 48.67 -11.38 -5.69
CA LEU A 21 47.86 -12.28 -4.86
C LEU A 21 46.46 -11.72 -4.56
N LYS A 22 46.35 -10.40 -4.31
CA LYS A 22 45.04 -9.75 -4.10
C LYS A 22 44.23 -9.63 -5.39
N ARG A 23 44.91 -9.48 -6.55
CA ARG A 23 44.26 -9.49 -7.89
C ARG A 23 43.70 -10.86 -8.25
N LEU A 24 44.39 -11.93 -7.92
CA LEU A 24 43.94 -13.30 -8.10
C LEU A 24 42.79 -13.65 -7.16
N ALA A 25 42.88 -13.23 -5.91
CA ALA A 25 41.81 -13.41 -4.93
C ALA A 25 40.50 -12.66 -5.31
N ALA A 26 40.61 -11.43 -5.85
CA ALA A 26 39.47 -10.68 -6.35
C ALA A 26 38.81 -11.32 -7.60
N ARG A 27 39.60 -12.04 -8.40
CA ARG A 27 39.11 -12.76 -9.58
C ARG A 27 38.41 -14.09 -9.25
N PHE A 28 38.87 -14.77 -8.19
CA PHE A 28 38.32 -16.08 -7.77
C PHE A 28 37.24 -15.99 -6.69
N PHE A 29 37.25 -14.93 -5.90
CA PHE A 29 36.31 -14.75 -4.79
C PHE A 29 35.59 -13.40 -4.88
N GLY A 30 34.56 -13.32 -5.68
CA GLY A 30 33.74 -12.11 -5.87
C GLY A 30 33.22 -11.49 -4.56
N HIS A 31 33.24 -12.23 -3.43
CA HIS A 31 32.95 -11.73 -2.08
C HIS A 31 33.98 -10.74 -1.50
N GLY A 32 35.23 -10.72 -2.03
CA GLY A 32 36.28 -9.81 -1.54
C GLY A 32 36.03 -8.35 -1.90
N LEU A 33 35.44 -8.08 -3.07
CA LEU A 33 35.14 -6.73 -3.53
C LEU A 33 33.96 -6.11 -2.67
N ASN A 34 33.00 -6.94 -2.32
CA ASN A 34 31.89 -6.51 -1.46
C ASN A 34 32.35 -6.24 -0.02
N ARG A 35 33.35 -6.97 0.47
CA ARG A 35 33.94 -6.73 1.78
C ARG A 35 34.76 -5.44 1.83
N LEU A 36 35.48 -5.13 0.77
CA LEU A 36 36.23 -3.86 0.61
C LEU A 36 35.28 -2.65 0.52
N ARG A 37 34.19 -2.79 -0.23
CA ARG A 37 33.15 -1.75 -0.31
C ARG A 37 32.42 -1.54 1.02
N ALA A 38 32.16 -2.61 1.77
CA ALA A 38 31.57 -2.54 3.11
C ALA A 38 32.51 -1.86 4.13
N GLN A 39 33.83 -2.14 4.06
CA GLN A 39 34.84 -1.49 4.90
C GLN A 39 35.00 0.00 4.56
N HIS A 40 34.94 0.37 3.31
CA HIS A 40 34.98 1.76 2.87
C HIS A 40 33.75 2.54 3.37
N ARG A 41 32.61 1.89 3.38
CA ARG A 41 31.35 2.43 3.91
C ARG A 41 31.40 2.62 5.42
N ALA A 42 31.98 1.68 6.16
CA ALA A 42 32.17 1.79 7.62
C ALA A 42 33.13 2.93 7.98
N SER A 43 34.20 3.12 7.24
CA SER A 43 35.16 4.22 7.44
C SER A 43 34.56 5.58 7.10
N TRP A 44 33.67 5.65 6.07
CA TRP A 44 32.95 6.86 5.71
C TRP A 44 31.93 7.26 6.79
N LEU A 45 31.22 6.26 7.35
CA LEU A 45 30.27 6.47 8.46
C LEU A 45 30.96 6.87 9.76
N HIS A 46 32.18 6.37 10.01
CA HIS A 46 33.00 6.77 11.17
C HIS A 46 33.53 8.20 11.04
N GLY A 47 33.96 8.60 9.82
CA GLY A 47 34.37 9.97 9.54
C GLY A 47 33.27 11.01 9.64
N GLN A 48 32.00 10.63 9.41
CA GLN A 48 30.86 11.52 9.62
C GLN A 48 30.61 11.84 11.10
N ALA A 49 30.86 10.90 12.00
CA ALA A 49 30.65 11.13 13.44
C ALA A 49 31.63 12.14 14.04
N ASP A 50 32.85 12.17 13.56
CA ASP A 50 33.91 13.04 14.10
C ASP A 50 34.16 14.33 13.29
N GLY A 51 33.77 14.36 12.00
CA GLY A 51 34.07 15.43 11.06
C GLY A 51 33.03 16.54 10.87
N PHE A 52 31.89 16.46 11.58
CA PHE A 52 30.70 17.27 11.26
C PHE A 52 30.84 18.79 11.53
N ARG A 53 31.92 19.29 12.09
CA ARG A 53 32.09 20.73 12.38
C ARG A 53 33.10 21.50 11.53
N SER A 54 34.00 20.89 10.82
CA SER A 54 35.05 21.65 10.11
C SER A 54 35.45 21.18 8.71
N GLY A 55 34.95 20.01 8.23
CA GLY A 55 35.38 19.45 6.94
C GLY A 55 34.31 19.35 5.86
N HIS A 56 33.06 19.63 6.21
CA HIS A 56 31.91 19.31 5.36
C HIS A 56 31.87 20.09 4.03
N THR A 57 32.19 21.38 4.04
CA THR A 57 32.11 22.21 2.83
C THR A 57 33.25 21.96 1.84
N ALA A 58 34.45 21.79 2.31
CA ALA A 58 35.61 21.57 1.45
C ALA A 58 35.68 20.14 0.88
N GLY A 59 35.30 19.13 1.67
CA GLY A 59 35.32 17.73 1.23
C GLY A 59 34.22 17.38 0.25
N VAL A 60 33.07 17.99 0.39
CA VAL A 60 31.92 17.82 -0.55
C VAL A 60 32.25 18.48 -1.90
N GLU A 61 32.85 19.64 -1.90
CA GLU A 61 33.20 20.38 -3.12
C GLU A 61 34.34 19.69 -3.88
N TYR A 62 35.34 19.18 -3.15
CA TYR A 62 36.44 18.44 -3.75
C TYR A 62 36.03 17.06 -4.26
N GLY A 63 35.25 16.31 -3.51
CA GLY A 63 34.65 15.03 -3.94
C GLY A 63 33.66 15.16 -5.09
N TYR A 64 32.95 16.28 -5.16
CA TYR A 64 32.03 16.60 -6.23
C TYR A 64 32.76 16.91 -7.55
N GLN A 65 33.92 17.58 -7.48
CA GLN A 65 34.69 17.89 -8.67
C GLN A 65 35.51 16.69 -9.19
N GLU A 66 36.12 15.90 -8.32
CA GLU A 66 36.87 14.70 -8.72
C GLU A 66 35.97 13.53 -9.18
N GLY A 67 34.90 13.24 -8.45
CA GLY A 67 33.91 12.24 -8.86
C GLY A 67 33.18 12.60 -10.16
N ARG A 68 33.19 13.89 -10.53
CA ARG A 68 32.62 14.37 -11.77
C ARG A 68 33.49 14.11 -12.99
N LEU A 69 34.77 13.93 -12.82
CA LEU A 69 35.75 13.77 -13.92
C LEU A 69 36.11 12.30 -14.20
N GLU A 70 36.15 11.42 -13.22
CA GLU A 70 36.62 10.02 -13.39
C GLU A 70 35.52 8.95 -13.28
N GLY A 71 34.36 9.28 -12.64
CA GLY A 71 33.25 8.36 -12.50
C GLY A 71 32.05 8.73 -13.37
N LEU A 72 32.28 9.29 -14.54
CA LEU A 72 31.30 10.09 -15.29
C LEU A 72 30.08 9.32 -15.80
N GLU A 73 30.06 7.99 -15.76
CA GLU A 73 28.88 7.21 -16.21
C GLU A 73 28.17 6.47 -15.07
N GLU A 74 28.87 5.85 -14.13
CA GLU A 74 28.22 5.13 -13.01
C GLU A 74 27.98 6.01 -11.77
N GLY A 75 28.89 6.92 -11.42
CA GLY A 75 28.77 7.80 -10.26
C GLY A 75 27.74 8.91 -10.41
N ARG A 76 27.48 9.36 -11.65
CA ARG A 76 26.57 10.46 -11.97
C ARG A 76 25.10 10.14 -11.60
N GLN A 77 24.69 8.90 -11.72
CA GLN A 77 23.31 8.47 -11.49
C GLN A 77 23.00 8.28 -10.02
N VAL A 78 23.93 7.73 -9.26
CA VAL A 78 23.82 7.61 -7.81
C VAL A 78 23.77 8.99 -7.15
N LEU A 79 24.55 9.96 -7.68
CA LEU A 79 24.53 11.35 -7.23
C LEU A 79 23.21 12.06 -7.57
N LEU A 80 22.66 11.89 -8.78
CA LEU A 80 21.37 12.49 -9.15
C LEU A 80 20.19 11.94 -8.30
N ILE A 81 20.26 10.68 -7.95
CA ILE A 81 19.27 10.05 -7.04
C ILE A 81 19.45 10.59 -5.62
N ARG A 82 20.67 10.90 -5.18
CA ARG A 82 20.97 11.47 -3.85
C ARG A 82 20.66 12.96 -3.77
N ASP A 83 21.00 13.73 -4.80
CA ASP A 83 20.72 15.17 -4.85
C ASP A 83 19.22 15.49 -4.88
N SER A 84 18.39 14.60 -5.45
CA SER A 84 16.93 14.75 -5.40
C SER A 84 16.35 14.70 -3.97
N ARG A 85 17.16 14.26 -2.99
CA ARG A 85 16.80 14.27 -1.56
C ARG A 85 16.99 15.63 -0.87
N ASN A 86 17.81 16.53 -1.45
CA ASN A 86 18.22 17.79 -0.81
C ASN A 86 17.59 19.04 -1.40
N THR A 87 16.68 18.95 -2.36
CA THR A 87 16.04 20.12 -2.94
C THR A 87 14.88 20.62 -2.10
N GLU A 88 15.21 21.35 -1.05
CA GLU A 88 14.34 22.40 -0.53
C GLU A 88 14.31 23.54 -1.56
N HIS A 89 13.10 23.86 -2.03
CA HIS A 89 12.72 25.00 -2.86
C HIS A 89 12.84 24.82 -4.39
N ARG A 90 11.65 24.81 -4.98
CA ARG A 90 11.44 25.10 -6.40
C ARG A 90 12.03 26.48 -6.72
N PRO A 91 12.92 26.61 -7.75
CA PRO A 91 13.46 27.91 -8.12
C PRO A 91 12.33 28.87 -8.51
N PRO A 92 12.33 30.12 -8.04
CA PRO A 92 11.38 31.14 -8.47
C PRO A 92 11.57 31.41 -9.97
N GLY A 93 10.49 31.26 -10.78
CA GLY A 93 10.48 31.55 -12.21
C GLY A 93 10.17 30.38 -13.15
N VAL A 94 9.86 29.20 -12.66
CA VAL A 94 9.37 28.10 -13.51
C VAL A 94 7.92 28.38 -13.89
N ASP A 95 7.64 28.37 -15.19
CA ASP A 95 6.29 28.52 -15.76
C ASP A 95 5.39 27.37 -15.26
N ASP A 96 4.40 27.68 -14.43
CA ASP A 96 3.49 26.72 -13.79
C ASP A 96 2.43 26.13 -14.70
N ARG A 97 2.41 26.53 -15.96
CA ARG A 97 1.44 26.04 -16.93
C ARG A 97 1.75 24.59 -17.30
N LEU A 98 0.73 23.75 -17.24
CA LEU A 98 0.79 22.33 -17.63
C LEU A 98 0.45 22.15 -19.11
N PHE A 99 -0.32 23.05 -19.70
CA PHE A 99 -0.84 22.97 -21.06
C PHE A 99 -0.63 24.26 -21.82
N ASP A 100 -0.50 24.13 -23.14
CA ASP A 100 -0.57 25.27 -24.06
C ASP A 100 -2.03 25.67 -24.29
N ASP A 101 -2.23 26.91 -24.83
CA ASP A 101 -3.56 27.35 -25.24
C ASP A 101 -3.87 26.79 -26.65
N TRP A 102 -4.52 25.65 -26.68
CA TRP A 102 -4.91 24.99 -27.93
C TRP A 102 -6.23 24.25 -27.77
N ARG A 103 -6.84 23.91 -28.92
CA ARG A 103 -8.04 23.06 -28.95
C ARG A 103 -7.92 22.03 -30.04
N LEU A 104 -8.52 20.82 -29.84
CA LEU A 104 -8.62 19.85 -30.91
C LEU A 104 -9.40 20.38 -32.10
N PRO A 105 -8.93 20.19 -33.34
CA PRO A 105 -9.56 20.67 -34.55
C PRO A 105 -10.79 19.81 -34.92
N LEU A 106 -11.86 19.92 -34.18
CA LEU A 106 -13.10 19.12 -34.30
C LEU A 106 -14.14 19.91 -35.12
N SER A 107 -14.14 19.78 -36.45
CA SER A 107 -15.18 20.41 -37.29
C SER A 107 -16.56 19.71 -37.11
N ALA A 108 -17.61 20.42 -37.48
CA ALA A 108 -18.98 19.90 -37.44
C ALA A 108 -19.15 18.67 -38.37
N GLU A 109 -18.49 18.72 -39.55
CA GLU A 109 -18.53 17.63 -40.55
C GLU A 109 -17.84 16.40 -40.03
N LEU A 110 -16.67 16.54 -39.36
CA LEU A 110 -15.95 15.43 -38.76
C LEU A 110 -16.80 14.79 -37.65
N LYS A 111 -17.40 15.59 -36.77
CA LYS A 111 -18.32 15.06 -35.73
C LYS A 111 -19.50 14.31 -36.31
N LYS A 112 -20.10 14.85 -37.41
CA LYS A 112 -21.22 14.20 -38.11
C LYS A 112 -20.79 12.86 -38.74
N ARG A 113 -19.64 12.87 -39.44
CA ARG A 113 -19.09 11.66 -40.09
C ARG A 113 -18.77 10.59 -39.05
N PHE A 114 -18.09 10.96 -37.95
CA PHE A 114 -17.75 10.00 -36.88
C PHE A 114 -19.00 9.39 -36.24
N LYS A 115 -20.03 10.21 -35.93
CA LYS A 115 -21.30 9.71 -35.40
C LYS A 115 -22.00 8.73 -36.39
N ALA A 116 -21.99 9.02 -37.68
CA ALA A 116 -22.58 8.13 -38.68
C ALA A 116 -21.84 6.80 -38.77
N ASP A 117 -20.50 6.80 -38.71
CA ASP A 117 -19.71 5.58 -38.73
C ASP A 117 -19.93 4.76 -37.46
N VAL A 118 -19.97 5.37 -36.29
CA VAL A 118 -20.29 4.69 -35.01
C VAL A 118 -21.69 4.07 -35.09
N ALA A 119 -22.70 4.81 -35.57
CA ALA A 119 -24.07 4.27 -35.70
C ALA A 119 -24.15 3.07 -36.65
N ARG A 120 -23.33 3.04 -37.68
CA ARG A 120 -23.28 1.95 -38.67
C ARG A 120 -22.52 0.72 -38.15
N LEU A 121 -21.40 0.90 -37.43
CA LEU A 121 -20.44 -0.14 -37.08
C LEU A 121 -20.65 -0.76 -35.69
N LEU A 122 -21.21 -0.01 -34.75
CA LEU A 122 -21.47 -0.52 -33.41
C LEU A 122 -22.94 -0.96 -33.25
N PRO A 123 -23.18 -2.01 -32.43
CA PRO A 123 -24.55 -2.43 -32.13
C PRO A 123 -25.29 -1.32 -31.33
N ALA A 124 -26.65 -1.33 -31.46
CA ALA A 124 -27.50 -0.34 -30.81
C ALA A 124 -27.22 -0.17 -29.30
N ALA A 125 -26.97 -1.27 -28.59
CA ALA A 125 -26.66 -1.27 -27.16
C ALA A 125 -25.28 -0.60 -26.81
N ALA A 126 -24.38 -0.43 -27.77
CA ALA A 126 -23.08 0.18 -27.61
C ALA A 126 -23.00 1.63 -28.14
N GLN A 127 -24.14 2.20 -28.56
CA GLN A 127 -24.19 3.57 -29.04
C GLN A 127 -23.99 4.58 -27.90
N PRO A 128 -23.11 5.60 -28.09
CA PRO A 128 -22.87 6.58 -27.05
C PRO A 128 -24.06 7.47 -26.76
N SER A 129 -24.33 7.75 -25.51
CA SER A 129 -25.31 8.74 -25.07
C SER A 129 -24.84 10.18 -25.37
N ALA A 130 -25.75 11.15 -25.15
CA ALA A 130 -25.44 12.57 -25.36
C ALA A 130 -24.25 13.03 -24.48
N ALA A 131 -24.18 12.54 -23.24
CA ALA A 131 -23.08 12.87 -22.32
C ALA A 131 -21.77 12.19 -22.74
N GLN A 132 -21.82 10.93 -23.19
CA GLN A 132 -20.66 10.23 -23.71
C GLN A 132 -20.11 10.89 -24.98
N TRP A 133 -20.99 11.42 -25.86
CA TRP A 133 -20.56 12.21 -27.02
C TRP A 133 -19.84 13.52 -26.62
N LYS A 134 -20.27 14.20 -25.53
CA LYS A 134 -19.55 15.36 -25.02
C LYS A 134 -18.14 14.99 -24.56
N MET A 135 -17.97 13.85 -23.89
CA MET A 135 -16.66 13.33 -23.52
C MET A 135 -15.81 13.02 -24.74
N ILE A 136 -16.33 12.28 -25.71
CA ILE A 136 -15.62 11.87 -26.92
C ILE A 136 -15.16 13.09 -27.72
N PHE A 137 -15.99 14.12 -27.82
CA PHE A 137 -15.71 15.36 -28.56
C PHE A 137 -15.19 16.51 -27.72
N SER A 138 -14.70 16.25 -26.50
CA SER A 138 -14.02 17.32 -25.75
C SER A 138 -12.81 17.82 -26.53
N ASP A 139 -12.76 19.12 -26.75
CA ASP A 139 -11.70 19.78 -27.54
C ASP A 139 -10.64 20.49 -26.69
N THR A 140 -10.83 20.53 -25.37
CA THR A 140 -9.93 21.21 -24.43
C THR A 140 -8.74 20.33 -24.03
N PRO A 141 -7.59 20.92 -23.64
CA PRO A 141 -6.42 20.17 -23.19
C PRO A 141 -6.67 19.33 -21.93
N ALA A 142 -7.48 19.86 -20.99
CA ALA A 142 -7.83 19.16 -19.76
C ALA A 142 -9.33 18.78 -19.76
N THR A 143 -9.62 17.51 -19.49
CA THR A 143 -10.99 16.99 -19.44
C THR A 143 -11.20 16.12 -18.21
N ALA A 144 -12.19 16.46 -17.38
CA ALA A 144 -12.63 15.64 -16.26
C ALA A 144 -14.00 15.01 -16.56
N VAL A 145 -14.08 13.70 -16.52
CA VAL A 145 -15.29 12.92 -16.78
C VAL A 145 -15.76 12.25 -15.50
N ILE A 146 -16.81 12.77 -14.92
CA ILE A 146 -17.43 12.26 -13.71
C ILE A 146 -18.40 11.15 -14.13
N ALA A 147 -18.10 9.93 -13.78
CA ALA A 147 -18.82 8.77 -14.30
C ALA A 147 -19.15 7.79 -13.18
N GLY A 148 -20.40 7.71 -12.80
CA GLY A 148 -20.86 6.76 -11.77
C GLY A 148 -20.60 5.30 -12.12
N ALA A 149 -20.92 4.41 -11.18
CA ALA A 149 -20.86 2.97 -11.40
C ALA A 149 -21.70 2.57 -12.64
N GLY A 150 -21.15 1.74 -13.52
CA GLY A 150 -21.90 1.25 -14.70
C GLY A 150 -22.15 2.27 -15.81
N ALA A 151 -21.48 3.43 -15.85
CA ALA A 151 -21.72 4.52 -16.82
C ALA A 151 -21.10 4.32 -18.23
N GLY A 152 -20.54 3.16 -18.55
CA GLY A 152 -20.00 2.88 -19.91
C GLY A 152 -18.66 3.57 -20.21
N LYS A 153 -17.84 3.91 -19.21
CA LYS A 153 -16.57 4.64 -19.28
C LYS A 153 -15.62 4.12 -20.37
N SER A 154 -15.32 2.82 -20.34
CA SER A 154 -14.26 2.21 -21.17
C SER A 154 -14.58 2.29 -22.68
N THR A 155 -15.84 2.08 -23.07
CA THR A 155 -16.25 2.20 -24.48
C THR A 155 -16.06 3.62 -25.00
N SER A 156 -16.42 4.63 -24.21
CA SER A 156 -16.24 6.05 -24.58
C SER A 156 -14.76 6.44 -24.72
N LEU A 157 -13.88 5.89 -23.85
CA LEU A 157 -12.43 6.08 -23.98
C LEU A 157 -11.87 5.46 -25.25
N VAL A 158 -12.31 4.23 -25.63
CA VAL A 158 -11.89 3.57 -26.87
C VAL A 158 -12.33 4.38 -28.08
N LEU A 159 -13.54 4.91 -28.08
CA LEU A 159 -14.04 5.77 -29.16
C LEU A 159 -13.28 7.11 -29.23
N ARG A 160 -12.86 7.65 -28.11
CA ARG A 160 -11.99 8.83 -28.06
C ARG A 160 -10.62 8.54 -28.70
N LEU A 161 -9.99 7.42 -28.39
CA LEU A 161 -8.74 6.99 -29.03
C LEU A 161 -8.89 6.85 -30.54
N LEU A 162 -9.97 6.20 -30.95
CA LEU A 162 -10.28 6.02 -32.36
C LEU A 162 -10.48 7.37 -33.09
N LEU A 163 -11.16 8.32 -32.45
CA LEU A 163 -11.34 9.67 -32.99
C LEU A 163 -9.98 10.34 -33.17
N LEU A 164 -9.11 10.31 -32.16
CA LEU A 164 -7.79 10.94 -32.21
C LEU A 164 -6.92 10.30 -33.28
N HIS A 165 -6.86 8.98 -33.33
CA HIS A 165 -6.00 8.26 -34.27
C HIS A 165 -6.54 8.26 -35.70
N HIS A 166 -7.74 7.75 -35.91
CA HIS A 166 -8.26 7.46 -37.25
C HIS A 166 -8.78 8.73 -37.97
N TYR A 167 -9.34 9.69 -37.23
CA TYR A 167 -9.96 10.87 -37.83
C TYR A 167 -9.10 12.15 -37.76
N LEU A 168 -8.29 12.27 -36.70
CA LEU A 168 -7.44 13.43 -36.50
C LEU A 168 -5.95 13.15 -36.79
N GLY A 169 -5.57 11.89 -37.06
CA GLY A 169 -4.22 11.51 -37.47
C GLY A 169 -3.19 11.55 -36.34
N PHE A 170 -3.60 11.44 -35.07
CA PHE A 170 -2.67 11.30 -33.96
C PHE A 170 -1.98 9.97 -34.00
N GLU A 171 -0.67 9.94 -33.79
CA GLU A 171 0.10 8.72 -33.72
C GLU A 171 -0.19 7.97 -32.40
N LEU A 172 -0.29 6.62 -32.47
CA LEU A 172 -0.59 5.81 -31.31
C LEU A 172 0.49 5.87 -30.23
N ASP A 173 1.74 6.04 -30.64
CA ASP A 173 2.89 6.19 -29.75
C ASP A 173 2.94 7.52 -28.97
N ALA A 174 2.10 8.50 -29.33
CA ALA A 174 1.92 9.75 -28.59
C ALA A 174 0.77 9.67 -27.55
N MET A 175 0.11 8.53 -27.45
CA MET A 175 -1.05 8.34 -26.58
C MET A 175 -0.80 7.22 -25.55
N THR A 176 -1.35 7.38 -24.35
CA THR A 176 -1.40 6.31 -23.35
C THR A 176 -2.74 6.32 -22.63
N VAL A 177 -3.37 5.14 -22.55
CA VAL A 177 -4.46 4.89 -21.62
C VAL A 177 -3.90 4.22 -20.38
N VAL A 178 -4.15 4.81 -19.22
CA VAL A 178 -3.72 4.24 -17.93
C VAL A 178 -4.90 3.64 -17.21
N THR A 179 -4.73 2.39 -16.78
CA THR A 179 -5.70 1.64 -15.97
C THR A 179 -5.04 1.21 -14.66
N PHE A 180 -5.86 0.97 -13.60
CA PHE A 180 -5.33 0.61 -12.27
C PHE A 180 -5.04 -0.87 -12.10
N THR A 181 -5.86 -1.76 -12.70
CA THR A 181 -5.74 -3.20 -12.48
C THR A 181 -5.42 -3.95 -13.78
N ARG A 182 -4.84 -5.15 -13.62
CA ARG A 182 -4.57 -6.06 -14.75
C ARG A 182 -5.84 -6.49 -15.48
N GLU A 183 -6.89 -6.79 -14.72
CA GLU A 183 -8.18 -7.21 -15.28
C GLU A 183 -8.78 -6.08 -16.11
N SER A 184 -8.81 -4.86 -15.57
CA SER A 184 -9.27 -3.67 -16.30
C SER A 184 -8.45 -3.43 -17.57
N ARG A 185 -7.13 -3.66 -17.50
CA ARG A 185 -6.24 -3.55 -18.67
C ARG A 185 -6.57 -4.57 -19.74
N LYS A 186 -6.74 -5.85 -19.38
CA LYS A 186 -7.11 -6.92 -20.32
C LYS A 186 -8.45 -6.64 -21.00
N ASP A 187 -9.46 -6.27 -20.20
CA ASP A 187 -10.78 -5.94 -20.71
C ASP A 187 -10.75 -4.74 -21.66
N PHE A 188 -9.97 -3.72 -21.31
CA PHE A 188 -9.79 -2.54 -22.14
C PHE A 188 -9.09 -2.89 -23.46
N ILE A 189 -8.00 -3.66 -23.44
CA ILE A 189 -7.28 -4.12 -24.63
C ILE A 189 -8.22 -4.94 -25.54
N THR A 190 -9.02 -5.83 -24.98
CA THR A 190 -9.98 -6.63 -25.74
C THR A 190 -10.99 -5.73 -26.46
N LYS A 191 -11.59 -4.77 -25.75
CA LYS A 191 -12.52 -3.80 -26.35
C LYS A 191 -11.85 -2.93 -27.42
N LEU A 192 -10.63 -2.47 -27.11
CA LEU A 192 -9.85 -1.64 -28.02
C LEU A 192 -9.60 -2.36 -29.36
N THR A 193 -9.09 -3.58 -29.30
CA THR A 193 -8.78 -4.37 -30.49
C THR A 193 -10.04 -4.68 -31.30
N GLN A 194 -11.15 -5.04 -30.63
CA GLN A 194 -12.44 -5.29 -31.27
C GLN A 194 -12.99 -4.04 -32.01
N VAL A 195 -12.98 -2.89 -31.33
CA VAL A 195 -13.50 -1.66 -31.94
C VAL A 195 -12.62 -1.20 -33.10
N PHE A 196 -11.28 -1.20 -32.95
CA PHE A 196 -10.38 -0.80 -34.04
C PHE A 196 -10.51 -1.71 -35.25
N ALA A 197 -10.73 -3.00 -35.05
CA ALA A 197 -10.99 -3.95 -36.17
C ALA A 197 -12.21 -3.59 -36.99
N LEU A 198 -13.28 -3.04 -36.39
CA LEU A 198 -14.47 -2.57 -37.08
C LEU A 198 -14.18 -1.39 -38.04
N TRP A 199 -13.13 -0.61 -37.79
CA TRP A 199 -12.62 0.45 -38.66
C TRP A 199 -11.50 -0.03 -39.60
N GLY A 200 -11.32 -1.35 -39.75
CA GLY A 200 -10.33 -1.94 -40.64
C GLY A 200 -8.87 -1.85 -40.10
N ARG A 201 -8.68 -1.42 -38.87
CA ARG A 201 -7.34 -1.33 -38.25
C ARG A 201 -7.16 -2.51 -37.27
N GLN A 202 -6.31 -3.45 -37.66
CA GLN A 202 -5.87 -4.52 -36.75
C GLN A 202 -4.71 -4.05 -35.89
N LEU A 203 -4.93 -3.95 -34.59
CA LEU A 203 -3.86 -3.64 -33.62
C LEU A 203 -3.10 -4.89 -33.27
N GLY A 204 -1.76 -4.85 -33.39
CA GLY A 204 -0.90 -5.91 -32.88
C GLY A 204 -0.96 -6.01 -31.36
N ALA A 205 -0.76 -7.21 -30.81
CA ALA A 205 -0.78 -7.42 -29.35
C ALA A 205 0.23 -6.54 -28.61
N ARG A 206 1.41 -6.32 -29.18
CA ARG A 206 2.42 -5.43 -28.63
C ARG A 206 1.97 -3.97 -28.67
N GLU A 207 1.45 -3.50 -29.78
CA GLU A 207 0.95 -2.14 -29.98
C GLU A 207 -0.19 -1.82 -28.99
N ALA A 208 -1.14 -2.73 -28.84
CA ALA A 208 -2.23 -2.59 -27.87
C ALA A 208 -1.73 -2.53 -26.40
N ARG A 209 -0.72 -3.35 -26.07
CA ARG A 209 -0.09 -3.34 -24.74
C ARG A 209 0.72 -2.06 -24.47
N GLU A 210 1.34 -1.47 -25.51
CA GLU A 210 2.05 -0.19 -25.37
C GLU A 210 1.08 0.98 -25.16
N LEU A 211 -0.06 0.95 -25.83
CA LEU A 211 -1.09 1.97 -25.73
C LEU A 211 -1.83 1.92 -24.39
N VAL A 212 -2.06 0.72 -23.83
CA VAL A 212 -2.79 0.51 -22.57
C VAL A 212 -1.82 0.05 -21.48
N ARG A 213 -1.56 0.90 -20.51
CA ARG A 213 -0.56 0.68 -19.46
C ARG A 213 -1.16 0.85 -18.06
N THR A 214 -0.47 0.32 -17.05
CA THR A 214 -0.61 0.78 -15.67
C THR A 214 0.41 1.89 -15.39
N PHE A 215 0.23 2.69 -14.34
CA PHE A 215 1.22 3.71 -13.94
C PHE A 215 2.62 3.09 -13.76
N HIS A 216 2.69 1.97 -13.06
CA HIS A 216 3.93 1.24 -12.78
C HIS A 216 4.60 0.72 -14.05
N SER A 217 3.82 0.17 -14.98
CA SER A 217 4.35 -0.29 -16.26
C SER A 217 4.79 0.86 -17.17
N ARG A 218 4.41 2.11 -16.86
CA ARG A 218 4.84 3.29 -17.60
C ARG A 218 6.11 3.92 -17.04
N ILE A 219 6.27 3.99 -15.72
CA ILE A 219 7.43 4.61 -15.09
C ILE A 219 8.70 3.77 -15.24
N LEU A 220 8.62 2.43 -15.14
CA LEU A 220 9.77 1.55 -15.20
C LEU A 220 10.60 1.70 -16.48
N PRO A 221 10.03 1.72 -17.71
CA PRO A 221 10.80 1.99 -18.92
C PRO A 221 11.46 3.37 -18.96
N MET A 222 10.84 4.39 -18.32
CA MET A 222 11.45 5.73 -18.22
C MET A 222 12.74 5.67 -17.40
N VAL A 223 12.72 5.01 -16.25
CA VAL A 223 13.92 4.85 -15.42
C VAL A 223 14.96 3.97 -16.12
N ARG A 224 14.55 2.89 -16.78
CA ARG A 224 15.43 2.01 -17.55
C ARG A 224 16.09 2.69 -18.76
N SER A 225 15.57 3.81 -19.22
CA SER A 225 16.20 4.61 -20.28
C SER A 225 17.38 5.46 -19.80
N LEU A 226 17.55 5.58 -18.48
CA LEU A 226 18.69 6.28 -17.89
C LEU A 226 19.93 5.38 -17.94
N PRO A 227 21.12 5.94 -18.28
CA PRO A 227 22.36 5.18 -18.28
C PRO A 227 22.63 4.53 -16.91
N GLY A 228 23.00 3.20 -16.92
CA GLY A 228 23.24 2.39 -15.71
C GLY A 228 22.01 1.77 -15.06
N PHE A 229 20.81 2.12 -15.54
CA PHE A 229 19.56 1.53 -15.06
C PHE A 229 18.85 0.65 -16.10
N GLU A 230 19.52 0.30 -17.20
CA GLU A 230 18.94 -0.49 -18.29
C GLU A 230 18.38 -1.83 -17.83
N ARG A 231 18.99 -2.41 -16.78
CA ARG A 231 18.58 -3.69 -16.18
C ARG A 231 17.92 -3.53 -14.82
N LEU A 232 17.50 -2.30 -14.45
CA LEU A 232 16.85 -2.03 -13.17
C LEU A 232 15.66 -2.97 -12.96
N GLN A 233 15.56 -3.52 -11.75
CA GLN A 233 14.41 -4.31 -11.30
C GLN A 233 13.56 -3.50 -10.33
N ALA A 234 12.24 -3.67 -10.42
CA ALA A 234 11.33 -3.11 -9.43
C ALA A 234 11.30 -4.02 -8.20
N PHE A 235 11.44 -3.45 -7.00
CA PHE A 235 11.41 -4.19 -5.73
C PHE A 235 10.11 -4.99 -5.58
N GLU A 236 8.98 -4.42 -5.98
CA GLU A 236 7.67 -5.05 -5.90
C GLU A 236 7.49 -6.22 -6.87
N ASN A 237 8.34 -6.31 -7.89
CA ASN A 237 8.30 -7.38 -8.89
C ASN A 237 9.29 -8.53 -8.61
N LEU A 238 10.09 -8.42 -7.56
CA LEU A 238 11.02 -9.48 -7.20
C LEU A 238 10.26 -10.77 -6.90
N SER A 239 10.68 -11.88 -7.46
CA SER A 239 10.12 -13.21 -7.21
C SER A 239 11.17 -14.30 -7.34
N ASP A 240 10.98 -15.41 -6.62
CA ASP A 240 11.85 -16.59 -6.71
C ASP A 240 11.57 -17.45 -7.94
N ARG A 241 10.48 -17.17 -8.67
CA ARG A 241 10.16 -17.88 -9.91
C ARG A 241 10.77 -17.14 -11.08
N LEU A 242 11.47 -17.87 -11.94
CA LEU A 242 11.88 -17.39 -13.26
C LEU A 242 10.62 -17.03 -14.05
N GLN A 243 10.19 -15.79 -13.96
CA GLN A 243 9.11 -15.28 -14.77
C GLN A 243 9.66 -14.93 -16.15
N SER A 244 9.01 -15.40 -17.18
CA SER A 244 9.29 -14.95 -18.55
C SER A 244 9.09 -13.44 -18.59
N GLY A 245 10.05 -12.70 -19.18
CA GLY A 245 10.17 -11.22 -19.08
C GLY A 245 8.94 -10.37 -19.46
N GLU A 246 7.86 -10.97 -19.94
CA GLU A 246 6.57 -10.31 -20.22
C GLU A 246 5.69 -10.18 -18.96
N ASP A 247 5.86 -11.07 -17.96
CA ASP A 247 5.06 -11.06 -16.72
C ASP A 247 5.63 -10.13 -15.64
N GLU A 248 6.89 -9.71 -15.76
CA GLU A 248 7.58 -8.88 -14.77
C GLU A 248 6.94 -7.50 -14.61
N VAL A 249 6.35 -6.95 -15.69
CA VAL A 249 5.75 -5.62 -15.70
C VAL A 249 4.31 -5.61 -15.19
N ASP A 250 3.71 -6.78 -15.01
CA ASP A 250 2.29 -6.95 -14.70
C ASP A 250 1.99 -7.42 -13.26
N SER A 251 2.98 -7.50 -12.34
CA SER A 251 2.72 -7.75 -10.92
C SER A 251 1.78 -6.67 -10.34
N ASN A 252 0.88 -7.06 -9.43
CA ASN A 252 0.03 -6.08 -8.74
C ASN A 252 0.84 -5.38 -7.64
N PRO A 253 1.33 -4.17 -7.84
CA PRO A 253 2.19 -3.47 -6.87
C PRO A 253 1.43 -3.06 -5.59
N PHE A 254 0.10 -3.23 -5.60
CA PHE A 254 -0.75 -2.97 -4.42
C PHE A 254 -0.91 -4.22 -3.53
N ASP A 255 -0.32 -5.37 -3.90
CA ASP A 255 -0.29 -6.52 -3.01
C ASP A 255 0.82 -6.32 -1.96
N LEU A 256 0.42 -5.97 -0.74
CA LEU A 256 1.35 -5.71 0.38
C LEU A 256 1.98 -6.98 0.96
N ARG A 257 1.76 -8.13 0.37
CA ARG A 257 2.38 -9.37 0.82
C ARG A 257 3.83 -9.42 0.39
N ILE A 258 4.72 -9.26 1.36
CA ILE A 258 6.16 -9.38 1.16
C ILE A 258 6.49 -10.84 0.87
N ASN A 259 7.01 -11.12 -0.32
CA ASN A 259 7.46 -12.44 -0.73
C ASN A 259 8.88 -12.76 -0.23
N ASP A 260 9.33 -14.01 -0.43
CA ASP A 260 10.63 -14.47 0.07
C ASP A 260 11.82 -13.72 -0.56
N ALA A 261 11.72 -13.31 -1.83
CA ALA A 261 12.78 -12.55 -2.49
C ALA A 261 12.93 -11.15 -1.87
N GLN A 262 11.82 -10.44 -1.68
CA GLN A 262 11.81 -9.15 -0.99
C GLN A 262 12.29 -9.29 0.46
N ARG A 263 11.82 -10.32 1.16
CA ARG A 263 12.18 -10.61 2.56
C ARG A 263 13.68 -10.79 2.74
N ARG A 264 14.37 -11.44 1.79
CA ARG A 264 15.84 -11.59 1.85
C ARG A 264 16.56 -10.25 1.85
N HIS A 265 16.17 -9.31 1.00
CA HIS A 265 16.76 -7.96 0.97
C HIS A 265 16.48 -7.18 2.26
N LEU A 266 15.23 -7.23 2.75
CA LEU A 266 14.86 -6.57 4.00
C LEU A 266 15.67 -7.11 5.19
N ASN A 267 15.79 -8.44 5.30
CA ASN A 267 16.55 -9.08 6.37
C ASN A 267 18.05 -8.79 6.26
N ALA A 268 18.62 -8.84 5.06
CA ALA A 268 20.03 -8.54 4.85
C ALA A 268 20.39 -7.09 5.24
N CYS A 269 19.52 -6.14 4.84
CA CYS A 269 19.68 -4.74 5.22
C CYS A 269 19.54 -4.55 6.75
N TYR A 270 18.52 -5.16 7.36
CA TYR A 270 18.31 -5.11 8.80
C TYR A 270 19.53 -5.64 9.58
N GLN A 271 20.06 -6.78 9.19
CA GLN A 271 21.21 -7.40 9.85
C GLN A 271 22.48 -6.54 9.72
N ALA A 272 22.73 -5.98 8.53
CA ALA A 272 23.85 -5.09 8.32
C ALA A 272 23.73 -3.83 9.17
N LEU A 273 22.55 -3.20 9.15
CA LEU A 273 22.29 -1.97 9.90
C LEU A 273 22.32 -2.20 11.41
N TYR A 274 21.73 -3.31 11.90
CA TYR A 274 21.78 -3.69 13.32
C TYR A 274 23.22 -3.90 13.81
N ARG A 275 24.06 -4.53 12.99
CA ARG A 275 25.47 -4.75 13.32
C ARG A 275 26.30 -3.47 13.27
N ASP A 276 26.09 -2.64 12.25
CA ASP A 276 27.01 -1.57 11.88
C ASP A 276 26.60 -0.17 12.38
N ASP A 277 25.29 0.08 12.67
CA ASP A 277 24.81 1.38 13.18
C ASP A 277 24.28 1.30 14.63
N PRO A 278 25.04 1.88 15.60
CA PRO A 278 24.60 1.93 17.01
C PRO A 278 23.29 2.69 17.20
N ARG A 279 23.00 3.72 16.39
CA ARG A 279 21.76 4.52 16.50
C ARG A 279 20.54 3.67 16.20
N PHE A 280 20.64 2.81 15.19
CA PHE A 280 19.56 1.88 14.86
C PHE A 280 19.30 0.89 15.99
N ARG A 281 20.36 0.34 16.63
CA ARG A 281 20.20 -0.53 17.81
C ARG A 281 19.52 0.19 18.97
N VAL A 282 19.94 1.43 19.25
CA VAL A 282 19.34 2.25 20.31
C VAL A 282 17.86 2.52 20.03
N ALA A 283 17.48 2.82 18.80
CA ALA A 283 16.08 3.02 18.43
C ALA A 283 15.25 1.72 18.51
N LEU A 284 15.86 0.56 18.24
CA LEU A 284 15.16 -0.72 18.31
C LEU A 284 14.91 -1.25 19.71
N GLN A 285 15.81 -0.97 20.66
CA GLN A 285 15.70 -1.49 22.03
C GLN A 285 14.35 -1.21 22.70
N PRO A 286 13.81 0.05 22.67
CA PRO A 286 12.49 0.33 23.24
C PRO A 286 11.37 -0.45 22.53
N LEU A 287 11.47 -0.68 21.22
CA LEU A 287 10.47 -1.43 20.44
C LEU A 287 10.46 -2.91 20.84
N VAL A 288 11.63 -3.51 20.94
CA VAL A 288 11.79 -4.89 21.41
C VAL A 288 11.22 -5.04 22.81
N ARG A 289 11.58 -4.13 23.73
CA ARG A 289 11.05 -4.11 25.07
C ARG A 289 9.54 -3.98 25.08
N HIS A 290 8.98 -3.03 24.32
CA HIS A 290 7.53 -2.83 24.21
C HIS A 290 6.81 -4.07 23.65
N ALA A 291 7.36 -4.73 22.64
CA ALA A 291 6.76 -5.90 22.00
C ALA A 291 6.77 -7.14 22.91
N LEU A 292 7.82 -7.29 23.70
CA LEU A 292 8.03 -8.46 24.58
C LEU A 292 7.59 -8.22 26.02
N GLN A 293 7.37 -6.98 26.41
CA GLN A 293 6.97 -6.65 27.78
C GLN A 293 5.56 -7.14 28.07
N LEU A 294 5.40 -7.62 29.29
CA LEU A 294 4.10 -8.00 29.81
C LEU A 294 3.20 -6.74 29.92
N LYS A 295 2.02 -6.80 29.32
CA LYS A 295 1.04 -5.69 29.39
C LYS A 295 0.57 -5.49 30.82
N GLU A 296 0.53 -4.24 31.28
CA GLU A 296 0.02 -3.89 32.60
C GLU A 296 -1.50 -4.07 32.70
N LEU A 297 -1.94 -4.46 33.88
CA LEU A 297 -3.35 -4.51 34.28
C LEU A 297 -3.56 -3.69 35.54
N GLU A 298 -4.69 -3.01 35.61
CA GLU A 298 -5.09 -2.33 36.83
C GLU A 298 -5.32 -3.34 37.97
N ARG A 299 -4.92 -2.98 39.20
CA ARG A 299 -5.04 -3.89 40.36
C ARG A 299 -6.48 -4.22 40.73
N ASP A 300 -7.42 -3.33 40.42
CA ASP A 300 -8.86 -3.51 40.63
C ASP A 300 -9.54 -4.30 39.51
N HIS A 301 -8.82 -4.63 38.43
CA HIS A 301 -9.36 -5.41 37.32
C HIS A 301 -9.95 -6.75 37.82
N PRO A 302 -11.16 -7.14 37.38
CA PRO A 302 -11.87 -8.34 37.88
C PRO A 302 -11.04 -9.62 37.83
N ASP A 303 -10.25 -9.79 36.76
CA ASP A 303 -9.36 -10.97 36.61
C ASP A 303 -8.23 -10.96 37.63
N VAL A 304 -7.69 -9.80 37.99
CA VAL A 304 -6.66 -9.66 39.02
C VAL A 304 -7.25 -10.03 40.39
N GLN A 305 -8.39 -9.47 40.74
CA GLN A 305 -9.08 -9.74 42.00
C GLN A 305 -9.41 -11.23 42.17
N LYS A 306 -9.93 -11.86 41.12
CA LYS A 306 -10.22 -13.28 41.08
C LYS A 306 -8.99 -14.16 41.31
N ARG A 307 -7.84 -13.75 40.80
CA ARG A 307 -6.59 -14.50 40.90
C ARG A 307 -5.85 -14.23 42.21
N MET A 308 -6.05 -13.09 42.82
CA MET A 308 -5.51 -12.79 44.16
C MET A 308 -5.97 -13.80 45.22
N ALA A 309 -7.19 -14.31 45.11
CA ALA A 309 -7.72 -15.31 46.03
C ALA A 309 -6.98 -16.66 46.02
N VAL A 310 -6.22 -16.94 44.97
CA VAL A 310 -5.48 -18.22 44.80
C VAL A 310 -3.95 -18.04 44.68
N THR A 311 -3.46 -16.88 45.06
CA THR A 311 -2.02 -16.49 44.91
C THR A 311 -1.11 -17.49 45.64
N GLU A 312 -1.37 -17.77 46.93
CA GLU A 312 -0.55 -18.67 47.73
C GLU A 312 -0.51 -20.10 47.14
N LEU A 313 -1.67 -20.54 46.62
CA LEU A 313 -1.77 -21.88 46.02
C LEU A 313 -0.96 -21.97 44.72
N ALA A 314 -0.95 -20.91 43.91
CA ALA A 314 -0.17 -20.86 42.69
C ALA A 314 1.34 -20.72 42.95
N ALA A 315 1.72 -19.94 43.97
CA ALA A 315 3.13 -19.67 44.31
C ALA A 315 3.79 -20.87 45.01
N LYS A 316 3.02 -21.75 45.64
CA LYS A 316 3.55 -22.87 46.43
C LYS A 316 4.54 -23.76 45.67
N ARG A 317 4.40 -23.84 44.37
CA ARG A 317 5.23 -24.67 43.49
C ARG A 317 5.90 -23.87 42.37
N ASP A 318 5.94 -22.55 42.50
CA ASP A 318 6.47 -21.69 41.44
C ASP A 318 7.94 -22.00 41.12
N GLU A 319 8.76 -22.25 42.18
CA GLU A 319 10.18 -22.56 42.00
C GLU A 319 10.39 -23.87 41.26
N GLU A 320 9.68 -24.93 41.68
CA GLU A 320 9.70 -26.24 41.01
C GLU A 320 9.19 -26.15 39.54
N LEU A 321 8.19 -25.32 39.32
CA LEU A 321 7.67 -25.10 37.97
C LEU A 321 8.69 -24.34 37.10
N CYS A 322 9.40 -23.36 37.68
CA CYS A 322 10.49 -22.66 36.98
C CYS A 322 11.59 -23.63 36.57
N ASP A 323 12.05 -24.52 37.50
CA ASP A 323 13.05 -25.56 37.21
C ASP A 323 12.60 -26.47 36.06
N THR A 324 11.36 -26.88 36.10
CA THR A 324 10.79 -27.77 35.06
C THR A 324 10.74 -27.06 33.69
N VAL A 325 10.36 -25.79 33.66
CA VAL A 325 10.30 -25.02 32.42
C VAL A 325 11.71 -24.75 31.86
N GLU A 326 12.67 -24.43 32.71
CA GLU A 326 14.07 -24.25 32.30
C GLU A 326 14.63 -25.57 31.70
N ASP A 327 14.40 -26.70 32.35
CA ASP A 327 14.80 -28.01 31.82
C ASP A 327 14.17 -28.29 30.44
N LEU A 328 12.90 -27.99 30.25
CA LEU A 328 12.22 -28.15 28.96
C LEU A 328 12.84 -27.30 27.87
N TRP A 329 13.16 -26.07 28.17
CA TRP A 329 13.80 -25.14 27.22
C TRP A 329 15.22 -25.60 26.90
N PHE A 330 15.98 -26.08 27.92
CA PHE A 330 17.31 -26.65 27.71
C PHE A 330 17.29 -27.87 26.80
N ARG A 331 16.40 -28.82 27.05
CA ARG A 331 16.23 -30.03 26.22
C ARG A 331 15.80 -29.70 24.80
N ALA A 332 15.03 -28.64 24.62
CA ALA A 332 14.63 -28.18 23.32
C ALA A 332 15.76 -27.39 22.58
N GLY A 333 16.94 -27.27 23.22
CA GLY A 333 18.07 -26.50 22.65
C GLY A 333 17.86 -25.00 22.65
N ALA A 334 16.90 -24.48 23.43
CA ALA A 334 16.56 -23.06 23.47
C ALA A 334 17.21 -22.31 24.62
N TRP A 335 17.75 -23.01 25.59
CA TRP A 335 18.42 -22.40 26.74
C TRP A 335 19.89 -22.86 26.84
N PRO A 336 20.86 -21.97 27.18
CA PRO A 336 20.64 -20.54 27.40
C PRO A 336 20.36 -19.77 26.09
N ILE A 337 19.37 -18.88 26.12
CA ILE A 337 19.12 -17.98 25.02
C ILE A 337 20.26 -16.98 24.96
N LYS A 338 20.85 -16.79 23.81
CA LYS A 338 21.92 -15.82 23.63
C LYS A 338 21.42 -14.40 23.97
N GLY A 339 22.13 -13.70 24.84
CA GLY A 339 21.75 -12.38 25.35
C GLY A 339 20.85 -12.41 26.59
N ILE A 340 20.43 -13.58 27.06
CA ILE A 340 19.73 -13.74 28.33
C ILE A 340 20.61 -14.55 29.28
N GLU A 341 21.00 -13.94 30.39
CA GLU A 341 21.74 -14.61 31.45
C GLU A 341 20.77 -15.36 32.39
N PRO A 342 21.08 -16.58 32.80
CA PRO A 342 20.28 -17.31 33.80
C PRO A 342 20.48 -16.65 35.17
N GLN A 343 19.60 -15.75 35.50
CA GLN A 343 19.61 -14.97 36.73
C GLN A 343 18.19 -14.86 37.28
N ARG A 344 17.84 -15.68 38.26
CA ARG A 344 16.53 -15.64 38.91
C ARG A 344 16.39 -14.42 39.78
N GLN A 345 15.25 -13.73 39.63
CA GLN A 345 14.81 -12.70 40.58
C GLN A 345 13.61 -13.21 41.36
N ARG A 346 13.61 -12.95 42.66
CA ARG A 346 12.47 -13.21 43.54
C ARG A 346 11.53 -12.01 43.57
N PHE A 347 10.23 -12.27 43.39
CA PHE A 347 9.15 -11.26 43.39
C PHE A 347 8.16 -11.59 44.48
N GLU A 348 7.98 -10.65 45.42
CA GLU A 348 6.95 -10.75 46.42
C GLU A 348 5.67 -10.09 45.95
N ILE A 349 4.63 -10.90 45.71
CA ILE A 349 3.34 -10.44 45.18
C ILE A 349 2.23 -10.97 46.08
N ASN A 350 1.46 -10.06 46.67
CA ASN A 350 0.34 -10.40 47.55
C ASN A 350 0.72 -11.42 48.65
N GLY A 351 1.88 -11.24 49.28
CA GLY A 351 2.38 -12.13 50.34
C GLY A 351 2.93 -13.47 49.88
N ALA A 352 3.00 -13.73 48.63
CA ALA A 352 3.54 -14.96 48.05
C ALA A 352 4.76 -14.69 47.15
N THR A 353 5.65 -15.67 47.05
CA THR A 353 6.90 -15.57 46.30
C THR A 353 6.78 -16.21 44.93
N PHE A 354 7.14 -15.47 43.90
CA PHE A 354 7.31 -15.96 42.52
C PHE A 354 8.71 -15.66 42.01
N HIS A 355 9.16 -16.36 40.96
CA HIS A 355 10.51 -16.25 40.42
C HIS A 355 10.49 -15.94 38.92
N SER A 356 11.48 -15.15 38.45
CA SER A 356 11.85 -15.07 37.03
C SER A 356 12.83 -16.18 36.66
N HIS A 357 13.17 -16.30 35.38
CA HIS A 357 14.15 -17.28 34.89
C HIS A 357 15.51 -16.66 34.56
N GLY A 358 15.52 -15.44 34.07
CA GLY A 358 16.74 -14.79 33.63
C GLY A 358 16.65 -13.28 33.57
N TYR A 359 17.76 -12.67 33.15
CA TYR A 359 17.89 -11.25 32.95
C TYR A 359 18.50 -10.96 31.57
N CYS A 360 17.93 -10.01 30.84
CA CYS A 360 18.45 -9.52 29.57
C CYS A 360 19.13 -8.16 29.80
N ALA A 361 20.46 -8.15 29.77
CA ALA A 361 21.25 -6.93 29.99
C ALA A 361 21.04 -5.89 28.91
N GLU A 362 20.87 -6.31 27.66
CA GLU A 362 20.66 -5.40 26.52
C GLU A 362 19.34 -4.62 26.63
N LEU A 363 18.30 -5.23 27.17
CA LEU A 363 16.99 -4.60 27.34
C LEU A 363 16.73 -4.11 28.76
N ASP A 364 17.68 -4.30 29.69
CA ASP A 364 17.53 -4.03 31.11
C ASP A 364 16.23 -4.59 31.69
N ALA A 365 15.98 -5.87 31.44
CA ALA A 365 14.69 -6.50 31.73
C ALA A 365 14.83 -7.93 32.28
N TRP A 366 13.98 -8.26 33.28
CA TRP A 366 13.82 -9.64 33.74
C TRP A 366 13.04 -10.49 32.73
N VAL A 367 13.33 -11.79 32.67
CA VAL A 367 12.75 -12.69 31.71
C VAL A 367 12.03 -13.82 32.42
N VAL A 368 10.78 -14.11 32.00
CA VAL A 368 9.99 -15.26 32.41
C VAL A 368 9.75 -16.13 31.20
N LEU A 369 10.17 -17.40 31.27
CA LEU A 369 9.93 -18.42 30.27
C LEU A 369 8.58 -19.08 30.53
N GLY A 370 7.75 -19.16 29.50
CA GLY A 370 6.47 -19.84 29.53
C GLY A 370 6.52 -21.20 28.84
N PHE A 371 5.37 -21.83 28.70
CA PHE A 371 5.19 -23.08 27.99
C PHE A 371 3.81 -23.13 27.33
N ASP A 372 3.68 -23.84 26.24
CA ASP A 372 2.38 -24.25 25.70
C ASP A 372 2.07 -25.65 26.26
N PRO A 373 0.95 -25.86 26.94
CA PRO A 373 0.55 -27.18 27.45
C PRO A 373 0.46 -28.27 26.38
N ARG A 374 0.23 -27.87 25.10
CA ARG A 374 0.21 -28.79 23.95
C ARG A 374 1.61 -29.27 23.58
N GLU A 375 2.61 -28.41 23.75
CA GLU A 375 4.03 -28.72 23.51
C GLU A 375 4.68 -29.48 24.68
N SER A 376 4.07 -29.44 25.88
CA SER A 376 4.68 -29.92 27.10
C SER A 376 3.69 -30.70 27.97
N PRO A 377 3.18 -31.88 27.51
CA PRO A 377 2.23 -32.69 28.26
C PRO A 377 2.77 -33.16 29.63
N GLN A 378 4.09 -33.28 29.79
CA GLN A 378 4.76 -33.67 31.04
C GLN A 378 4.55 -32.70 32.20
N LEU A 379 4.11 -31.49 31.93
CA LEU A 379 3.75 -30.51 32.95
C LEU A 379 2.41 -30.80 33.62
N THR A 380 1.68 -31.82 33.18
CA THR A 380 0.42 -32.23 33.80
C THR A 380 0.69 -32.88 35.15
N ARG A 381 0.01 -32.42 36.22
CA ARG A 381 0.16 -32.92 37.58
C ARG A 381 -1.15 -33.47 38.09
N PRO A 382 -1.32 -34.80 38.13
CA PRO A 382 -2.51 -35.41 38.66
C PRO A 382 -2.69 -35.08 40.17
N GLY A 383 -3.92 -34.79 40.57
CA GLY A 383 -4.28 -34.50 41.96
C GLY A 383 -3.95 -33.06 42.46
N ALA A 384 -3.44 -32.18 41.62
CA ALA A 384 -3.20 -30.80 41.99
C ALA A 384 -4.53 -30.00 42.10
N LYS A 385 -4.63 -29.10 43.08
CA LYS A 385 -5.79 -28.19 43.25
C LYS A 385 -5.93 -27.18 42.10
N LEU A 386 -4.80 -26.81 41.54
CA LEU A 386 -4.75 -26.03 40.30
C LEU A 386 -4.03 -26.79 39.20
N THR A 387 -4.47 -26.65 37.96
CA THR A 387 -3.70 -27.15 36.83
C THR A 387 -2.48 -26.25 36.62
N VAL A 388 -1.41 -26.80 36.07
CA VAL A 388 -0.20 -26.00 35.74
C VAL A 388 -0.52 -24.79 34.88
N ARG A 389 -1.45 -24.93 33.95
CA ARG A 389 -1.97 -23.83 33.14
C ARG A 389 -2.63 -22.74 33.99
N ALA A 390 -3.38 -23.13 35.00
CA ALA A 390 -4.02 -22.19 35.91
C ALA A 390 -2.99 -21.46 36.81
N GLU A 391 -2.00 -22.22 37.33
CA GLU A 391 -0.89 -21.64 38.11
C GLU A 391 -0.12 -20.59 37.30
N TRP A 392 0.21 -20.91 36.04
CA TRP A 392 0.90 -20.00 35.12
C TRP A 392 0.06 -18.77 34.79
N ALA A 393 -1.23 -18.95 34.54
CA ALA A 393 -2.15 -17.85 34.30
C ALA A 393 -2.31 -16.92 35.51
N VAL A 394 -2.27 -17.47 36.72
CA VAL A 394 -2.25 -16.70 37.99
C VAL A 394 -0.98 -15.87 38.06
N LYS A 395 0.18 -16.49 37.89
CA LYS A 395 1.50 -15.81 37.87
C LYS A 395 1.51 -14.67 36.85
N ARG A 396 1.10 -14.94 35.60
CA ARG A 396 1.06 -13.94 34.55
C ARG A 396 0.19 -12.74 34.91
N THR A 397 -1.04 -12.98 35.35
CA THR A 397 -1.99 -11.90 35.71
C THR A 397 -1.48 -11.06 36.89
N LEU A 398 -0.89 -11.70 37.90
CA LEU A 398 -0.33 -11.01 39.04
C LEU A 398 0.90 -10.18 38.65
N PHE A 399 1.75 -10.70 37.78
CA PHE A 399 2.88 -9.93 37.26
C PHE A 399 2.42 -8.72 36.45
N GLN A 400 1.35 -8.84 35.68
CA GLN A 400 0.75 -7.71 34.96
C GLN A 400 0.27 -6.58 35.88
N ALA A 401 -0.21 -6.93 37.07
CA ALA A 401 -0.77 -5.95 38.01
C ALA A 401 0.24 -5.40 39.03
N PHE A 402 1.29 -6.16 39.38
CA PHE A 402 2.16 -5.83 40.51
C PHE A 402 3.63 -5.62 40.15
N CYS A 403 4.11 -6.11 38.99
CA CYS A 403 5.49 -5.88 38.58
C CYS A 403 5.66 -4.50 37.98
N ARG A 404 6.44 -3.66 38.62
CA ARG A 404 6.80 -2.32 38.13
C ARG A 404 8.09 -2.27 37.29
N LYS A 405 8.84 -3.37 37.27
CA LYS A 405 10.10 -3.46 36.53
C LYS A 405 9.82 -4.08 35.15
N PRO A 406 10.58 -3.72 34.12
CA PRO A 406 10.47 -4.34 32.81
C PRO A 406 10.56 -5.88 32.91
N LEU A 407 9.57 -6.57 32.43
CA LEU A 407 9.48 -8.01 32.47
C LEU A 407 9.12 -8.56 31.08
N ILE A 408 10.05 -9.31 30.50
CA ILE A 408 9.86 -9.99 29.23
C ILE A 408 9.20 -11.33 29.50
N TRP A 409 8.04 -11.53 28.90
CA TRP A 409 7.26 -12.75 29.03
C TRP A 409 7.27 -13.52 27.72
N LEU A 410 7.95 -14.67 27.68
CA LEU A 410 8.01 -15.55 26.51
C LEU A 410 7.01 -16.69 26.69
N ASP A 411 5.90 -16.64 25.96
CA ASP A 411 4.74 -17.53 26.19
C ASP A 411 5.00 -19.00 25.86
N SER A 412 5.91 -19.31 24.92
CA SER A 412 6.24 -20.66 24.52
C SER A 412 7.62 -20.75 23.88
N TYR A 413 8.13 -21.98 23.75
CA TYR A 413 9.37 -22.26 23.03
C TYR A 413 9.32 -21.80 21.57
N GLU A 414 8.21 -22.01 20.87
CA GLU A 414 8.06 -21.54 19.48
C GLU A 414 7.97 -20.01 19.38
N ALA A 415 7.36 -19.35 20.37
CA ALA A 415 7.39 -17.90 20.46
C ALA A 415 8.83 -17.37 20.67
N SER A 416 9.64 -18.10 21.45
CA SER A 416 11.03 -17.74 21.70
C SER A 416 11.93 -17.86 20.49
N LYS A 417 11.71 -18.85 19.63
CA LYS A 417 12.45 -18.97 18.35
C LYS A 417 12.26 -17.73 17.50
N ARG A 418 11.06 -17.18 17.48
CA ARG A 418 10.77 -15.91 16.79
C ARG A 418 11.42 -14.73 17.49
N SER A 419 11.42 -14.73 18.81
CA SER A 419 12.00 -13.64 19.63
C SER A 419 13.52 -13.75 19.79
N ALA A 420 14.14 -14.91 19.56
CA ALA A 420 15.59 -15.06 19.65
C ALA A 420 16.36 -14.11 18.70
N GLY A 421 15.76 -13.74 17.59
CA GLY A 421 16.28 -12.71 16.68
C GLY A 421 16.36 -11.33 17.32
N ALA A 422 15.49 -11.02 18.27
CA ALA A 422 15.49 -9.74 18.97
C ALA A 422 16.64 -9.61 19.98
N PHE A 423 17.18 -10.75 20.46
CA PHE A 423 18.26 -10.77 21.45
C PHE A 423 19.65 -11.03 20.86
N SER A 424 19.77 -11.21 19.55
CA SER A 424 21.04 -11.57 18.92
C SER A 424 21.21 -10.96 17.54
N ALA A 425 22.26 -10.16 17.37
CA ALA A 425 22.71 -9.64 16.08
C ALA A 425 23.17 -10.72 15.08
N GLN A 426 23.16 -12.01 15.44
CA GLN A 426 23.70 -13.09 14.61
C GLN A 426 22.62 -14.08 14.10
N VAL A 427 21.35 -13.75 14.25
CA VAL A 427 20.30 -14.64 13.74
C VAL A 427 20.11 -14.41 12.26
N ASN A 428 20.06 -15.50 11.48
CA ASN A 428 19.84 -15.51 10.03
C ASN A 428 18.39 -15.11 9.60
N GLY A 429 17.64 -14.46 10.49
CA GLY A 429 16.28 -13.96 10.28
C GLY A 429 16.18 -12.48 10.60
N GLY A 430 15.10 -11.85 10.22
CA GLY A 430 14.80 -10.46 10.58
C GLY A 430 14.51 -10.30 12.08
N PRO A 431 14.02 -9.13 12.51
CA PRO A 431 13.64 -8.86 13.89
C PRO A 431 12.53 -9.81 14.31
N GLY A 432 12.78 -10.74 15.18
CA GLY A 432 11.86 -11.83 15.54
C GLY A 432 10.63 -11.41 16.36
N PHE A 433 10.11 -10.18 16.19
CA PHE A 433 8.94 -9.69 16.92
C PHE A 433 7.98 -8.93 16.01
N ASP A 434 6.70 -8.95 16.40
CA ASP A 434 5.65 -8.18 15.76
C ASP A 434 5.50 -6.83 16.47
N TYR A 435 5.20 -5.81 15.69
CA TYR A 435 4.90 -4.48 16.18
C TYR A 435 3.51 -4.03 15.72
N LYS A 436 2.87 -3.18 16.50
CA LYS A 436 1.62 -2.54 16.15
C LYS A 436 1.77 -1.04 16.28
N VAL A 437 1.88 -0.34 15.16
CA VAL A 437 1.84 1.13 15.14
C VAL A 437 0.47 1.61 15.61
N LYS A 438 0.44 2.64 16.41
CA LYS A 438 -0.81 3.19 16.98
C LYS A 438 -1.78 3.60 15.87
N GLY A 439 -2.98 3.05 15.96
CA GLY A 439 -4.03 3.26 14.94
C GLY A 439 -4.12 2.16 13.88
N GLU A 440 -3.13 1.29 13.75
CA GLU A 440 -3.25 0.13 12.87
C GLU A 440 -4.14 -0.96 13.49
N LEU A 441 -4.81 -1.75 12.66
CA LEU A 441 -5.80 -2.73 13.12
C LEU A 441 -5.15 -3.95 13.79
N ALA A 442 -4.00 -4.38 13.30
CA ALA A 442 -3.30 -5.59 13.77
C ALA A 442 -1.81 -5.33 13.93
N SER A 443 -1.16 -6.17 14.77
CA SER A 443 0.29 -6.29 14.78
C SER A 443 0.77 -7.07 13.55
N ALA A 444 1.97 -6.75 13.08
CA ALA A 444 2.65 -7.45 11.99
C ALA A 444 4.15 -7.50 12.26
N PRO A 445 4.92 -8.36 11.58
CA PRO A 445 6.38 -8.36 11.67
C PRO A 445 6.94 -6.96 11.47
N LEU A 446 7.93 -6.56 12.26
CA LEU A 446 8.44 -5.18 12.28
C LEU A 446 8.81 -4.67 10.87
N LEU A 447 9.46 -5.50 10.06
CA LEU A 447 9.86 -5.09 8.69
C LEU A 447 8.65 -4.87 7.78
N ASP A 448 7.56 -5.61 7.98
CA ASP A 448 6.31 -5.41 7.25
C ASP A 448 5.67 -4.08 7.65
N CYS A 449 5.73 -3.73 8.95
CA CYS A 449 5.32 -2.42 9.44
C CYS A 449 6.16 -1.28 8.84
N PHE A 450 7.48 -1.48 8.72
CA PHE A 450 8.36 -0.50 8.08
C PHE A 450 7.98 -0.28 6.61
N VAL A 451 7.82 -1.35 5.84
CA VAL A 451 7.42 -1.26 4.43
C VAL A 451 6.05 -0.59 4.27
N ALA A 452 5.09 -0.94 5.13
CA ALA A 452 3.75 -0.35 5.08
C ALA A 452 3.75 1.16 5.42
N ALA A 453 4.48 1.55 6.48
CA ALA A 453 4.55 2.95 6.90
C ALA A 453 5.33 3.80 5.90
N ALA A 454 6.49 3.35 5.43
CA ALA A 454 7.27 4.04 4.41
C ALA A 454 6.50 4.17 3.09
N GLY A 455 5.90 3.08 2.61
CA GLY A 455 5.10 3.10 1.39
C GLY A 455 3.90 4.05 1.47
N PHE A 456 3.27 4.18 2.65
CA PHE A 456 2.22 5.17 2.87
C PHE A 456 2.75 6.61 2.78
N ILE A 457 3.90 6.91 3.43
CA ILE A 457 4.55 8.23 3.39
C ILE A 457 4.93 8.60 1.96
N GLU A 458 5.61 7.69 1.24
CA GLU A 458 6.03 7.90 -0.14
C GLU A 458 4.86 8.07 -1.10
N ASN A 459 3.77 7.32 -0.95
CA ASN A 459 2.55 7.49 -1.75
C ASN A 459 1.95 8.88 -1.61
N LEU A 460 2.14 9.53 -0.45
CA LEU A 460 1.75 10.92 -0.25
C LEU A 460 2.74 11.93 -0.86
N GLY A 461 3.76 11.46 -1.56
CA GLY A 461 4.78 12.30 -2.20
C GLY A 461 5.78 12.88 -1.22
N LEU A 462 5.94 12.29 -0.04
CA LEU A 462 6.89 12.72 0.98
C LEU A 462 8.11 11.80 1.02
N GLU A 463 9.25 12.36 1.38
CA GLU A 463 10.45 11.58 1.71
C GLU A 463 10.32 11.06 3.14
N VAL A 464 10.67 9.77 3.35
CA VAL A 464 10.46 9.12 4.66
C VAL A 464 11.25 9.82 5.79
N GLY A 465 12.53 10.18 5.53
CA GLY A 465 13.37 10.86 6.51
C GLY A 465 12.83 12.22 6.89
N ASP A 466 12.40 13.02 5.92
CA ASP A 466 11.86 14.37 6.13
C ASP A 466 10.52 14.32 6.86
N ALA A 467 9.65 13.37 6.47
CA ALA A 467 8.37 13.19 7.11
C ALA A 467 8.55 12.80 8.59
N VAL A 468 9.45 11.86 8.88
CA VAL A 468 9.76 11.45 10.25
C VAL A 468 10.32 12.61 11.07
N ALA A 469 11.22 13.41 10.50
CA ALA A 469 11.78 14.59 11.17
C ALA A 469 10.71 15.64 11.52
N GLY A 470 9.64 15.73 10.72
CA GLY A 470 8.50 16.61 10.95
C GLY A 470 7.44 16.06 11.91
N MET A 471 7.51 14.78 12.30
CA MET A 471 6.55 14.17 13.22
C MET A 471 6.80 14.57 14.67
N SER A 472 5.72 14.67 15.43
CA SER A 472 5.75 14.94 16.88
C SER A 472 5.15 13.75 17.64
N PHE A 473 5.89 13.25 18.62
CA PHE A 473 5.49 12.16 19.50
C PHE A 473 5.65 12.56 20.97
N ALA A 474 4.86 11.98 21.87
CA ALA A 474 5.14 12.08 23.29
C ALA A 474 6.49 11.43 23.62
N GLN A 475 7.14 11.87 24.71
CA GLN A 475 8.50 11.45 25.04
C GLN A 475 8.62 9.92 25.22
N ASP A 476 7.59 9.29 25.78
CA ASP A 476 7.54 7.85 26.08
C ASP A 476 6.73 7.05 25.05
N ASP A 477 6.34 7.67 23.92
CA ASP A 477 5.57 6.99 22.90
C ASP A 477 6.46 5.98 22.13
N PRO A 478 6.17 4.69 22.15
CA PRO A 478 6.93 3.70 21.40
C PRO A 478 7.03 3.99 19.90
N ASP A 479 5.99 4.61 19.31
CA ASP A 479 5.97 4.96 17.91
C ASP A 479 7.07 5.96 17.53
N ARG A 480 7.50 6.81 18.45
CA ARG A 480 8.66 7.67 18.25
C ARG A 480 9.89 6.85 17.83
N PHE A 481 10.20 5.81 18.59
CA PHE A 481 11.36 4.95 18.33
C PHE A 481 11.15 4.11 17.07
N PHE A 482 9.90 3.72 16.78
CA PHE A 482 9.55 3.05 15.53
C PHE A 482 9.90 3.91 14.32
N PHE A 483 9.48 5.18 14.31
CA PHE A 483 9.75 6.08 13.19
C PHE A 483 11.23 6.49 13.11
N GLU A 484 11.92 6.66 14.23
CA GLU A 484 13.39 6.87 14.25
C GLU A 484 14.10 5.66 13.59
N ALA A 485 13.76 4.43 13.98
CA ALA A 485 14.30 3.21 13.39
C ALA A 485 13.91 3.07 11.90
N LEU A 486 12.66 3.38 11.54
CA LEU A 486 12.19 3.36 10.17
C LEU A 486 13.00 4.30 9.27
N SER A 487 13.25 5.53 9.69
CA SER A 487 14.02 6.52 8.92
C SER A 487 15.44 6.01 8.61
N LEU A 488 16.11 5.44 9.61
CA LEU A 488 17.45 4.86 9.43
C LEU A 488 17.42 3.63 8.51
N PHE A 489 16.43 2.74 8.73
CA PHE A 489 16.28 1.52 7.97
C PHE A 489 15.95 1.81 6.50
N TRP A 490 15.00 2.71 6.23
CA TRP A 490 14.54 2.99 4.88
C TRP A 490 15.64 3.55 3.99
N ARG A 491 16.41 4.50 4.53
CA ARG A 491 17.58 5.04 3.83
C ARG A 491 18.61 3.96 3.51
N ALA A 492 18.93 3.11 4.50
CA ALA A 492 19.89 2.02 4.30
C ALA A 492 19.38 0.97 3.31
N LEU A 493 18.05 0.72 3.30
CA LEU A 493 17.41 -0.19 2.36
C LEU A 493 17.50 0.34 0.93
N GLU A 494 17.19 1.61 0.69
CA GLU A 494 17.33 2.22 -0.64
C GLU A 494 18.76 2.10 -1.17
N ASP A 495 19.76 2.42 -0.33
CA ASP A 495 21.16 2.27 -0.69
C ASP A 495 21.52 0.80 -0.96
N HIS A 496 21.06 -0.12 -0.11
CA HIS A 496 21.29 -1.56 -0.28
C HIS A 496 20.69 -2.10 -1.59
N LEU A 497 19.48 -1.65 -1.95
CA LEU A 497 18.81 -2.09 -3.17
C LEU A 497 19.50 -1.54 -4.43
N LEU A 498 19.95 -0.29 -4.41
CA LEU A 498 20.68 0.32 -5.53
C LEU A 498 22.06 -0.32 -5.74
N ASP A 499 22.70 -0.80 -4.67
CA ASP A 499 24.01 -1.48 -4.74
C ASP A 499 23.90 -2.93 -5.29
N GLN A 500 22.69 -3.45 -5.57
CA GLN A 500 22.54 -4.78 -6.18
C GLN A 500 22.97 -4.79 -7.65
N SER A 501 23.25 -5.97 -8.17
CA SER A 501 23.55 -6.18 -9.59
C SER A 501 22.63 -7.27 -10.15
N PRO A 502 21.62 -6.91 -10.92
CA PRO A 502 21.20 -5.54 -11.35
C PRO A 502 20.66 -4.68 -10.19
N PRO A 503 20.66 -3.33 -10.34
CA PRO A 503 20.10 -2.43 -9.35
C PRO A 503 18.60 -2.69 -9.14
N ILE A 504 18.14 -2.47 -7.90
CA ILE A 504 16.73 -2.62 -7.52
C ILE A 504 16.22 -1.27 -6.99
N MET A 505 14.97 -0.91 -7.30
CA MET A 505 14.34 0.32 -6.84
C MET A 505 12.84 0.09 -6.63
N SER A 506 12.24 0.72 -5.59
CA SER A 506 10.78 0.71 -5.42
C SER A 506 10.09 1.58 -6.48
N TYR A 507 8.84 1.26 -6.81
CA TYR A 507 8.06 2.11 -7.72
C TYR A 507 7.88 3.54 -7.18
N ASN A 508 7.67 3.69 -5.88
CA ASN A 508 7.53 5.01 -5.28
C ASN A 508 8.79 5.85 -5.48
N ARG A 509 9.96 5.25 -5.33
CA ARG A 509 11.23 5.92 -5.62
C ARG A 509 11.37 6.28 -7.10
N MET A 510 10.93 5.40 -8.02
CA MET A 510 10.92 5.69 -9.46
C MET A 510 10.02 6.90 -9.78
N PHE A 511 8.83 7.01 -9.18
CA PHE A 511 7.96 8.18 -9.35
C PHE A 511 8.57 9.43 -8.75
N ALA A 512 9.25 9.34 -7.59
CA ALA A 512 9.92 10.47 -6.96
C ALA A 512 11.02 11.07 -7.84
N LEU A 513 11.76 10.23 -8.59
CA LEU A 513 12.78 10.68 -9.53
C LEU A 513 12.24 11.59 -10.63
N PHE A 514 10.98 11.42 -11.02
CA PHE A 514 10.33 12.19 -12.08
C PHE A 514 9.09 12.93 -11.54
N SER A 515 9.21 13.51 -10.36
CA SER A 515 8.18 14.32 -9.72
C SER A 515 8.45 15.83 -9.87
N GLU A 516 7.50 16.63 -9.40
CA GLU A 516 7.68 18.10 -9.33
C GLU A 516 8.84 18.53 -8.42
N ARG A 517 9.31 17.63 -7.53
CA ARG A 517 10.48 17.87 -6.68
C ARG A 517 11.80 17.68 -7.43
N SER A 518 11.81 16.93 -8.52
CA SER A 518 13.00 16.58 -9.29
C SER A 518 12.82 16.87 -10.78
N PRO A 519 12.41 18.10 -11.20
CA PRO A 519 12.10 18.42 -12.58
C PRO A 519 13.32 18.33 -13.51
N GLU A 520 14.53 18.47 -12.96
CA GLU A 520 15.78 18.40 -13.72
C GLU A 520 16.02 17.00 -14.33
N ASN A 521 15.55 15.94 -13.68
CA ASN A 521 15.72 14.58 -14.15
C ASN A 521 15.02 14.32 -15.50
N PHE A 522 13.99 15.07 -15.82
CA PHE A 522 13.36 15.00 -17.15
C PHE A 522 14.32 15.37 -18.28
N LYS A 523 15.34 16.21 -18.04
CA LYS A 523 16.34 16.58 -19.06
C LYS A 523 17.17 15.37 -19.51
N LEU A 524 17.23 14.32 -18.70
CA LEU A 524 17.96 13.09 -19.00
C LEU A 524 17.17 12.13 -19.90
N LEU A 525 15.84 12.30 -19.98
CA LEU A 525 15.00 11.44 -20.79
C LEU A 525 15.06 11.85 -22.27
N SER A 526 15.08 10.86 -23.15
CA SER A 526 14.89 11.11 -24.58
C SER A 526 13.46 11.52 -24.91
N ASP A 527 13.26 12.18 -26.03
CA ASP A 527 11.93 12.54 -26.52
C ASP A 527 11.04 11.32 -26.74
N ALA A 528 11.61 10.19 -27.17
CA ALA A 528 10.90 8.93 -27.34
C ALA A 528 10.30 8.38 -26.02
N CYS A 529 10.95 8.64 -24.88
CA CYS A 529 10.44 8.24 -23.57
C CYS A 529 9.25 9.09 -23.09
N LEU A 530 9.23 10.38 -23.42
CA LEU A 530 8.18 11.31 -23.02
C LEU A 530 6.99 11.32 -23.97
N ARG A 531 7.22 11.08 -25.25
CA ARG A 531 6.19 11.16 -26.31
C ARG A 531 4.90 10.40 -25.97
N PRO A 532 4.93 9.18 -25.44
CA PRO A 532 3.71 8.45 -25.08
C PRO A 532 2.88 9.10 -23.94
N MET A 533 3.46 10.04 -23.20
CA MET A 533 2.77 10.82 -22.16
C MET A 533 2.08 12.08 -22.71
N SER A 534 2.20 12.38 -24.01
CA SER A 534 1.64 13.59 -24.60
C SER A 534 0.12 13.66 -24.52
N HIS A 535 -0.57 12.54 -24.78
CA HIS A 535 -2.03 12.45 -24.67
C HIS A 535 -2.41 11.35 -23.71
N LEU A 536 -2.59 11.74 -22.43
CA LEU A 536 -2.93 10.81 -21.35
C LEU A 536 -4.44 10.68 -21.19
N MET A 537 -4.91 9.46 -21.11
CA MET A 537 -6.26 9.12 -20.71
C MET A 537 -6.18 8.21 -19.49
N ILE A 538 -6.74 8.63 -18.36
CA ILE A 538 -6.62 7.91 -17.10
C ILE A 538 -8.00 7.45 -16.67
N ASP A 539 -8.18 6.15 -16.54
CA ASP A 539 -9.39 5.54 -15.94
C ASP A 539 -9.22 5.43 -14.42
N GLU A 540 -10.32 5.43 -13.67
CA GLU A 540 -10.37 5.37 -12.20
C GLU A 540 -9.50 6.45 -11.50
N PHE A 541 -9.49 7.68 -12.03
CA PHE A 541 -8.61 8.76 -11.57
C PHE A 541 -8.78 9.13 -10.09
N GLN A 542 -9.90 8.80 -9.45
CA GLN A 542 -10.13 9.03 -8.02
C GLN A 542 -9.23 8.20 -7.10
N ASP A 543 -8.50 7.22 -7.64
CA ASP A 543 -7.62 6.33 -6.86
C ASP A 543 -6.13 6.72 -6.94
N VAL A 544 -5.81 7.82 -7.63
CA VAL A 544 -4.42 8.30 -7.73
C VAL A 544 -3.90 8.78 -6.37
N SER A 545 -2.62 8.54 -6.14
CA SER A 545 -1.89 9.09 -4.99
C SER A 545 -1.29 10.45 -5.32
N PRO A 546 -0.98 11.31 -4.33
CA PRO A 546 -0.25 12.55 -4.51
C PRO A 546 1.06 12.38 -5.29
N GLN A 547 1.78 11.30 -5.01
CA GLN A 547 3.03 10.97 -5.71
C GLN A 547 2.82 10.77 -7.22
N ILE A 548 1.79 10.03 -7.61
CA ILE A 548 1.45 9.81 -9.02
C ILE A 548 0.99 11.13 -9.68
N VAL A 549 0.20 11.94 -8.98
CA VAL A 549 -0.22 13.26 -9.48
C VAL A 549 0.98 14.16 -9.73
N SER A 550 1.93 14.21 -8.80
CA SER A 550 3.16 15.01 -8.95
C SER A 550 3.97 14.55 -10.18
N TRP A 551 4.09 13.24 -10.41
CA TRP A 551 4.72 12.69 -11.61
C TRP A 551 3.97 13.07 -12.90
N ILE A 552 2.64 12.99 -12.93
CA ILE A 552 1.83 13.39 -14.11
C ILE A 552 2.04 14.87 -14.42
N ARG A 553 1.94 15.74 -13.41
CA ARG A 553 2.10 17.19 -13.55
C ARG A 553 3.49 17.55 -14.07
N ALA A 554 4.53 16.97 -13.48
CA ALA A 554 5.91 17.15 -13.90
C ALA A 554 6.16 16.66 -15.34
N SER A 555 5.56 15.51 -15.72
CA SER A 555 5.62 14.98 -17.08
C SER A 555 4.97 15.94 -18.11
N LEU A 556 3.76 16.45 -17.81
CA LEU A 556 3.06 17.38 -18.68
C LEU A 556 3.83 18.70 -18.83
N ALA A 557 4.38 19.24 -17.74
CA ALA A 557 5.22 20.42 -17.77
C ALA A 557 6.48 20.21 -18.61
N ALA A 558 7.16 19.07 -18.47
CA ALA A 558 8.34 18.71 -19.26
C ALA A 558 8.02 18.58 -20.75
N ILE A 559 6.89 17.97 -21.10
CA ILE A 559 6.42 17.84 -22.49
C ILE A 559 6.13 19.23 -23.09
N ARG A 560 5.45 20.08 -22.37
CA ARG A 560 5.17 21.46 -22.80
C ARG A 560 6.46 22.25 -23.06
N CYS A 561 7.44 22.16 -22.17
CA CYS A 561 8.73 22.81 -22.31
C CYS A 561 9.53 22.33 -23.54
N ARG A 562 9.37 21.09 -23.96
CA ARG A 562 10.02 20.53 -25.16
C ARG A 562 9.27 20.86 -26.46
N GLY A 563 7.98 21.10 -26.38
CA GLY A 563 7.16 21.56 -27.50
C GLY A 563 7.30 20.72 -28.76
N ALA A 564 7.60 21.38 -29.87
CA ALA A 564 7.67 20.79 -31.21
C ALA A 564 8.72 19.67 -31.37
N ALA A 565 9.74 19.60 -30.50
CA ALA A 565 10.77 18.55 -30.57
C ALA A 565 10.23 17.15 -30.30
N LEU A 566 9.15 17.02 -29.49
CA LEU A 566 8.49 15.73 -29.20
C LEU A 566 7.55 15.25 -30.30
N HIS A 567 7.24 16.09 -31.28
CA HIS A 567 6.11 15.85 -32.16
C HIS A 567 6.53 15.82 -33.63
N ILE A 568 6.52 14.62 -34.18
CA ILE A 568 6.71 14.38 -35.60
C ILE A 568 5.32 14.26 -36.22
N GLY A 569 4.83 15.31 -36.89
CA GLY A 569 3.53 15.30 -37.59
C GLY A 569 2.57 16.41 -37.17
N ARG A 570 1.49 16.60 -37.95
CA ARG A 570 0.60 17.77 -37.88
C ARG A 570 -0.25 17.92 -36.61
N ALA A 571 -0.50 16.83 -35.86
CA ALA A 571 -1.50 16.80 -34.80
C ALA A 571 -0.92 16.78 -33.39
N ALA A 572 0.38 16.63 -33.25
CA ALA A 572 0.99 16.24 -31.99
C ALA A 572 1.84 17.32 -31.31
N GLN A 573 1.58 18.59 -31.57
CA GLN A 573 2.36 19.72 -31.00
C GLN A 573 1.97 20.07 -29.55
N HIS A 574 0.93 19.42 -29.00
CA HIS A 574 0.34 19.81 -27.72
C HIS A 574 -0.02 18.59 -26.87
N SER A 575 0.07 18.74 -25.56
CA SER A 575 -0.33 17.72 -24.61
C SER A 575 -1.81 17.83 -24.21
N SER A 576 -2.42 16.69 -23.85
CA SER A 576 -3.75 16.66 -23.26
C SER A 576 -3.88 15.61 -22.16
N LEU A 577 -4.77 15.88 -21.22
CA LEU A 577 -5.13 15.00 -20.12
C LEU A 577 -6.65 14.79 -20.07
N LEU A 578 -7.09 13.55 -20.15
CA LEU A 578 -8.49 13.18 -19.95
C LEU A 578 -8.57 12.19 -18.79
N CYS A 579 -9.19 12.61 -17.69
CA CYS A 579 -9.38 11.80 -16.51
C CYS A 579 -10.83 11.34 -16.38
N VAL A 580 -11.04 10.05 -16.20
CA VAL A 580 -12.36 9.46 -15.97
C VAL A 580 -12.37 8.85 -14.58
N GLY A 581 -13.42 9.08 -13.82
CA GLY A 581 -13.50 8.53 -12.47
C GLY A 581 -14.86 8.69 -11.81
N ASP A 582 -14.96 8.12 -10.64
CA ASP A 582 -16.08 8.22 -9.71
C ASP A 582 -15.56 8.53 -8.31
N ASP A 583 -15.61 9.79 -7.90
CA ASP A 583 -15.16 10.23 -6.57
C ASP A 583 -15.83 9.47 -5.41
N TRP A 584 -17.05 8.97 -5.62
CA TRP A 584 -17.74 8.09 -4.67
C TRP A 584 -17.17 6.66 -4.62
N GLN A 585 -16.33 6.25 -5.57
CA GLN A 585 -15.64 4.98 -5.56
C GLN A 585 -14.16 5.06 -5.11
N SER A 586 -13.74 6.17 -4.52
CA SER A 586 -12.40 6.30 -3.93
C SER A 586 -12.34 5.58 -2.58
N ILE A 587 -11.69 4.40 -2.56
CA ILE A 587 -11.65 3.49 -1.42
C ILE A 587 -10.24 3.00 -1.07
N TYR A 588 -9.19 3.68 -1.54
CA TYR A 588 -7.80 3.33 -1.29
C TYR A 588 -7.04 4.42 -0.51
N GLY A 589 -7.74 5.28 0.25
CA GLY A 589 -7.13 6.30 1.09
C GLY A 589 -6.22 5.73 2.17
N TRP A 590 -6.52 4.53 2.66
CA TRP A 590 -5.66 3.81 3.58
C TRP A 590 -4.25 3.49 3.03
N ARG A 591 -4.09 3.51 1.70
CA ARG A 591 -2.81 3.40 0.96
C ARG A 591 -2.25 4.74 0.47
N GLY A 592 -2.88 5.86 0.82
CA GLY A 592 -2.43 7.20 0.42
C GLY A 592 -3.09 7.76 -0.84
N SER A 593 -4.09 7.10 -1.44
CA SER A 593 -4.90 7.71 -2.52
C SER A 593 -5.77 8.84 -1.98
N SER A 594 -6.09 9.81 -2.81
CA SER A 594 -6.99 10.91 -2.43
C SER A 594 -7.91 11.34 -3.58
N PRO A 595 -9.23 11.39 -3.37
CA PRO A 595 -10.17 11.90 -4.36
C PRO A 595 -10.06 13.41 -4.58
N LYS A 596 -9.30 14.14 -3.73
CA LYS A 596 -9.09 15.59 -3.81
C LYS A 596 -8.71 16.02 -5.23
N TYR A 597 -7.76 15.34 -5.84
CA TYR A 597 -7.23 15.68 -7.17
C TYR A 597 -8.28 15.58 -8.29
N PHE A 598 -9.29 14.74 -8.10
CA PHE A 598 -10.41 14.62 -9.03
C PHE A 598 -11.53 15.64 -8.70
N ILE A 599 -11.83 15.82 -7.42
CA ILE A 599 -12.82 16.80 -6.96
C ILE A 599 -12.37 18.22 -7.32
N GLU A 600 -11.10 18.57 -7.06
CA GLU A 600 -10.50 19.88 -7.33
C GLU A 600 -9.75 19.91 -8.67
N PHE A 601 -10.15 19.11 -9.66
CA PHE A 601 -9.40 18.91 -10.91
C PHE A 601 -8.92 20.19 -11.58
N ASN A 602 -9.75 21.24 -11.64
CA ASN A 602 -9.37 22.50 -12.29
C ASN A 602 -8.25 23.24 -11.55
N LYS A 603 -8.16 23.08 -10.24
CA LYS A 603 -7.10 23.65 -9.41
C LYS A 603 -5.82 22.86 -9.55
N GLU A 604 -5.95 21.54 -9.54
CA GLU A 604 -4.81 20.61 -9.59
C GLU A 604 -4.19 20.52 -11.00
N PHE A 605 -5.01 20.68 -12.05
CA PHE A 605 -4.57 20.68 -13.45
C PHE A 605 -5.03 21.97 -14.15
N PRO A 606 -4.42 23.12 -13.80
CA PRO A 606 -4.79 24.40 -14.40
C PRO A 606 -4.55 24.37 -15.92
N SER A 607 -5.58 24.76 -16.68
CA SER A 607 -5.59 24.72 -18.13
C SER A 607 -6.28 25.97 -18.69
N PRO A 608 -5.86 26.50 -19.85
CA PRO A 608 -6.57 27.59 -20.54
C PRO A 608 -8.02 27.23 -20.84
N GLY A 609 -8.35 25.97 -20.96
CA GLY A 609 -9.71 25.47 -21.11
C GLY A 609 -9.86 24.09 -20.49
N THR A 610 -10.87 23.93 -19.62
CA THR A 610 -11.20 22.63 -19.00
C THR A 610 -12.63 22.24 -19.30
N THR A 611 -12.82 21.01 -19.77
CA THR A 611 -14.17 20.43 -19.96
C THR A 611 -14.51 19.53 -18.80
N ARG A 612 -15.69 19.73 -18.19
CA ARG A 612 -16.28 18.78 -17.25
C ARG A 612 -17.50 18.10 -17.87
N VAL A 613 -17.52 16.78 -17.81
CA VAL A 613 -18.61 15.96 -18.34
C VAL A 613 -19.14 15.07 -17.24
N MET A 614 -20.46 15.04 -17.05
CA MET A 614 -21.13 14.08 -16.16
C MET A 614 -21.77 12.97 -16.99
N LEU A 615 -21.41 11.71 -16.72
CA LEU A 615 -22.07 10.53 -17.26
C LEU A 615 -23.07 10.05 -16.22
N SER A 616 -24.33 10.47 -16.36
CA SER A 616 -25.39 10.18 -15.38
C SER A 616 -26.10 8.85 -15.61
N GLU A 617 -25.96 8.25 -16.80
CA GLU A 617 -26.65 7.01 -17.13
C GLU A 617 -25.93 5.80 -16.51
N ASN A 618 -26.70 4.94 -15.83
CA ASN A 618 -26.21 3.69 -15.24
C ASN A 618 -26.83 2.51 -15.99
N TYR A 619 -25.98 1.72 -16.64
CA TYR A 619 -26.36 0.54 -17.44
C TYR A 619 -26.29 -0.78 -16.65
N ARG A 620 -26.04 -0.71 -15.33
CA ARG A 620 -25.84 -1.88 -14.47
C ARG A 620 -27.01 -2.15 -13.55
N SER A 621 -27.36 -1.16 -12.74
CA SER A 621 -28.21 -1.32 -11.56
C SER A 621 -29.58 -0.70 -11.75
N HIS A 622 -30.57 -1.28 -11.08
CA HIS A 622 -31.90 -0.71 -10.97
C HIS A 622 -31.89 0.60 -10.17
N GLN A 623 -32.90 1.45 -10.37
CA GLN A 623 -32.94 2.78 -9.76
C GLN A 623 -32.90 2.73 -8.22
N HIS A 624 -33.57 1.77 -7.56
CA HIS A 624 -33.56 1.65 -6.11
C HIS A 624 -32.15 1.35 -5.55
N VAL A 625 -31.37 0.51 -6.21
CA VAL A 625 -29.97 0.24 -5.83
C VAL A 625 -29.12 1.51 -5.96
N ILE A 626 -29.33 2.28 -7.03
CA ILE A 626 -28.64 3.56 -7.25
C ILE A 626 -29.00 4.55 -6.15
N ASP A 627 -30.29 4.78 -5.92
CA ASP A 627 -30.79 5.75 -4.95
C ASP A 627 -30.34 5.39 -3.51
N ALA A 628 -30.34 4.10 -3.17
CA ALA A 628 -29.85 3.61 -1.88
C ALA A 628 -28.35 3.89 -1.70
N ALA A 629 -27.54 3.53 -2.69
CA ALA A 629 -26.10 3.75 -2.64
C ALA A 629 -25.75 5.25 -2.56
N GLU A 630 -26.42 6.08 -3.38
CA GLU A 630 -26.23 7.55 -3.36
C GLU A 630 -26.66 8.16 -2.02
N HIS A 631 -27.71 7.64 -1.40
CA HIS A 631 -28.16 8.13 -0.10
C HIS A 631 -27.08 7.96 0.96
N ILE A 632 -26.45 6.79 1.03
CA ILE A 632 -25.40 6.51 2.02
C ILE A 632 -24.18 7.42 1.81
N VAL A 633 -23.72 7.58 0.56
CA VAL A 633 -22.46 8.27 0.28
C VAL A 633 -22.59 9.79 0.21
N ARG A 634 -23.78 10.35 0.11
CA ARG A 634 -24.04 11.80 -0.11
C ARG A 634 -23.42 12.71 0.95
N ALA A 635 -23.13 12.20 2.14
CA ALA A 635 -22.49 12.99 3.19
C ALA A 635 -20.97 13.10 3.04
N ALA A 636 -20.34 12.25 2.24
CA ALA A 636 -18.92 12.38 1.95
C ALA A 636 -18.69 13.54 0.96
N PRO A 637 -17.53 14.23 1.04
CA PRO A 637 -17.16 15.24 0.06
C PRO A 637 -17.16 14.68 -1.36
N ALA A 638 -17.79 15.41 -2.27
CA ALA A 638 -18.02 14.94 -3.63
C ALA A 638 -18.12 16.09 -4.64
N ILE A 639 -18.05 15.73 -5.91
CA ILE A 639 -18.32 16.67 -7.02
C ILE A 639 -19.81 17.02 -7.01
N ALA A 640 -20.09 18.31 -7.00
CA ALA A 640 -21.46 18.83 -6.92
C ALA A 640 -22.31 18.44 -8.15
N GLY A 641 -23.63 18.24 -7.92
CA GLY A 641 -24.61 17.97 -8.97
C GLY A 641 -24.63 16.53 -9.51
N LYS A 642 -23.91 15.63 -8.89
CA LYS A 642 -23.84 14.25 -9.30
C LYS A 642 -25.13 13.51 -8.92
N LYS A 643 -25.75 12.86 -9.92
CA LYS A 643 -26.92 12.01 -9.76
C LYS A 643 -26.94 10.98 -10.90
N ALA A 644 -27.06 9.71 -10.56
CA ALA A 644 -27.15 8.66 -11.55
C ALA A 644 -28.61 8.25 -11.82
N LYS A 645 -28.89 7.79 -13.05
CA LYS A 645 -30.20 7.34 -13.49
C LYS A 645 -30.05 5.98 -14.19
N ALA A 646 -30.88 5.02 -13.86
CA ALA A 646 -30.93 3.75 -14.56
C ALA A 646 -31.27 3.96 -16.03
N SER A 647 -30.58 3.26 -16.93
CA SER A 647 -30.75 3.40 -18.38
C SER A 647 -31.97 2.66 -18.93
N GLY A 648 -32.57 1.76 -18.15
CA GLY A 648 -33.75 0.96 -18.52
C GLY A 648 -34.90 1.14 -17.52
N GLU A 649 -36.13 0.94 -17.97
CA GLU A 649 -37.29 0.78 -17.11
C GLU A 649 -37.30 -0.65 -16.57
N ALA A 650 -37.09 -0.82 -15.27
CA ALA A 650 -37.27 -2.12 -14.64
C ALA A 650 -38.75 -2.34 -14.35
N THR A 651 -39.25 -3.51 -14.68
CA THR A 651 -40.64 -3.93 -14.35
C THR A 651 -40.82 -4.12 -12.86
N GLU A 652 -39.74 -4.44 -12.12
CA GLU A 652 -39.72 -4.59 -10.67
C GLU A 652 -38.51 -3.86 -10.09
N LEU A 653 -38.77 -3.15 -8.98
CA LEU A 653 -37.74 -2.40 -8.26
C LEU A 653 -37.58 -3.01 -6.86
N TRP A 654 -36.40 -3.59 -6.62
CA TRP A 654 -36.08 -4.23 -5.36
C TRP A 654 -35.33 -3.25 -4.42
N PRO A 655 -35.85 -3.03 -3.19
CA PRO A 655 -35.12 -2.22 -2.18
C PRO A 655 -33.89 -2.95 -1.71
N VAL A 656 -32.89 -2.19 -1.27
CA VAL A 656 -31.76 -2.73 -0.53
C VAL A 656 -32.25 -3.16 0.84
N GLN A 657 -32.11 -4.44 1.17
CA GLN A 657 -32.54 -4.99 2.46
C GLN A 657 -31.39 -4.92 3.46
N VAL A 658 -31.63 -4.30 4.60
CA VAL A 658 -30.68 -4.23 5.72
C VAL A 658 -31.17 -5.13 6.83
N LEU A 659 -30.34 -6.10 7.21
CA LEU A 659 -30.72 -7.19 8.12
C LEU A 659 -29.72 -7.33 9.26
N ASP A 660 -30.21 -7.79 10.40
CA ASP A 660 -29.35 -8.35 11.43
C ASP A 660 -28.71 -9.63 10.89
N ARG A 661 -27.51 -9.93 11.35
CA ARG A 661 -26.82 -11.15 10.94
C ARG A 661 -27.62 -12.39 11.38
N ASP A 662 -28.04 -13.17 10.42
CA ASP A 662 -28.73 -14.44 10.56
C ASP A 662 -28.14 -15.42 9.52
N ASP A 663 -27.33 -16.35 9.99
CA ASP A 663 -26.58 -17.26 9.10
C ASP A 663 -27.52 -18.27 8.39
N GLN A 664 -28.64 -18.65 9.00
CA GLN A 664 -29.62 -19.57 8.38
C GLN A 664 -30.42 -18.84 7.27
N GLY A 665 -30.95 -17.67 7.58
CA GLY A 665 -31.65 -16.85 6.58
C GLY A 665 -30.76 -16.41 5.44
N LEU A 666 -29.47 -16.16 5.70
CA LEU A 666 -28.47 -15.90 4.67
C LEU A 666 -28.29 -17.11 3.75
N ALA A 667 -28.09 -18.30 4.31
CA ALA A 667 -27.91 -19.54 3.53
C ALA A 667 -29.13 -19.85 2.67
N GLN A 668 -30.34 -19.66 3.20
CA GLN A 668 -31.57 -19.86 2.46
C GLN A 668 -31.69 -18.89 1.27
N ARG A 669 -31.48 -17.59 1.47
CA ARG A 669 -31.53 -16.60 0.39
C ARG A 669 -30.45 -16.85 -0.67
N LEU A 670 -29.26 -17.25 -0.24
CA LEU A 670 -28.19 -17.61 -1.14
C LEU A 670 -28.59 -18.80 -2.03
N ALA A 671 -29.16 -19.85 -1.43
CA ALA A 671 -29.65 -21.01 -2.16
C ALA A 671 -30.72 -20.63 -3.19
N GLU A 672 -31.71 -19.82 -2.79
CA GLU A 672 -32.76 -19.35 -3.69
C GLU A 672 -32.22 -18.60 -4.92
N HIS A 673 -31.22 -17.72 -4.75
CA HIS A 673 -30.57 -17.04 -5.85
C HIS A 673 -29.73 -17.99 -6.71
N TYR A 674 -29.02 -18.93 -6.08
CA TYR A 674 -28.22 -19.91 -6.79
C TYR A 674 -29.08 -20.85 -7.66
N GLU A 675 -30.24 -21.29 -7.15
CA GLU A 675 -31.23 -22.11 -7.88
C GLU A 675 -31.87 -21.34 -9.03
N ARG A 676 -32.17 -20.06 -8.88
CA ARG A 676 -32.64 -19.19 -9.95
C ARG A 676 -31.62 -18.96 -11.08
N GLY A 677 -30.36 -19.30 -10.88
CA GLY A 677 -29.32 -19.10 -11.86
C GLY A 677 -28.66 -17.72 -11.81
N ASP A 678 -28.91 -16.94 -10.78
CA ASP A 678 -28.32 -15.61 -10.60
C ASP A 678 -26.81 -15.69 -10.38
N SER A 679 -26.09 -14.69 -10.89
CA SER A 679 -24.71 -14.43 -10.49
C SER A 679 -24.69 -13.80 -9.10
N ILE A 680 -23.76 -14.25 -8.23
CA ILE A 680 -23.75 -13.89 -6.82
C ILE A 680 -22.39 -13.37 -6.39
N LEU A 681 -22.37 -12.24 -5.66
CA LEU A 681 -21.21 -11.75 -4.96
C LEU A 681 -21.47 -11.75 -3.44
N MET A 682 -20.59 -12.41 -2.68
CA MET A 682 -20.54 -12.28 -1.23
C MET A 682 -19.33 -11.41 -0.85
N LEU A 683 -19.59 -10.30 -0.16
CA LEU A 683 -18.57 -9.32 0.18
C LEU A 683 -18.35 -9.25 1.70
N PHE A 684 -17.11 -9.48 2.13
CA PHE A 684 -16.70 -9.48 3.53
C PHE A 684 -15.90 -8.23 3.89
N ARG A 685 -16.06 -7.74 5.12
CA ARG A 685 -15.21 -6.67 5.65
C ARG A 685 -13.80 -7.17 5.97
N LYS A 686 -13.68 -8.37 6.52
CA LYS A 686 -12.43 -9.03 6.89
C LYS A 686 -12.39 -10.44 6.31
N SER A 687 -11.19 -10.91 5.95
CA SER A 687 -11.03 -12.28 5.48
C SER A 687 -11.39 -13.34 6.53
N SER A 688 -11.29 -13.00 7.83
CA SER A 688 -11.75 -13.85 8.92
C SER A 688 -13.27 -14.11 8.89
N ASP A 689 -14.05 -13.15 8.40
CA ASP A 689 -15.52 -13.25 8.36
C ASP A 689 -15.96 -14.34 7.37
N LYS A 690 -15.15 -14.60 6.35
CA LYS A 690 -15.36 -15.68 5.39
C LYS A 690 -15.41 -17.05 6.07
N LEU A 691 -14.47 -17.31 6.99
CA LEU A 691 -14.38 -18.60 7.70
C LEU A 691 -15.60 -18.90 8.56
N LEU A 692 -16.22 -17.85 9.12
CA LEU A 692 -17.41 -18.01 9.98
C LEU A 692 -18.64 -18.52 9.20
N ILE A 693 -18.71 -18.24 7.91
CA ILE A 693 -19.87 -18.56 7.06
C ILE A 693 -19.61 -19.74 6.15
N GLU A 694 -18.35 -20.09 5.87
CA GLU A 694 -18.01 -21.21 4.97
C GLU A 694 -18.69 -22.52 5.36
N ASN A 695 -18.80 -22.81 6.65
CA ASN A 695 -19.49 -24.02 7.13
C ASN A 695 -20.98 -24.00 6.77
N VAL A 696 -21.64 -22.84 6.89
CA VAL A 696 -23.08 -22.67 6.66
C VAL A 696 -23.44 -22.79 5.17
N ILE A 697 -22.57 -22.30 4.29
CA ILE A 697 -22.79 -22.30 2.83
C ILE A 697 -21.96 -23.36 2.10
N SER A 698 -21.31 -24.26 2.82
CA SER A 698 -20.34 -25.23 2.27
C SER A 698 -20.89 -26.07 1.12
N GLN A 699 -22.16 -26.46 1.17
CA GLN A 699 -22.78 -27.24 0.11
C GLN A 699 -22.83 -26.46 -1.22
N ILE A 700 -23.22 -25.18 -1.20
CA ILE A 700 -23.29 -24.32 -2.37
C ILE A 700 -21.89 -24.02 -2.90
N VAL A 701 -20.95 -23.73 -1.98
CA VAL A 701 -19.54 -23.49 -2.34
C VAL A 701 -18.92 -24.71 -3.01
N ASN A 702 -19.19 -25.91 -2.49
CA ASN A 702 -18.68 -27.15 -3.07
C ASN A 702 -19.27 -27.42 -4.47
N VAL A 703 -20.57 -27.23 -4.64
CA VAL A 703 -21.25 -27.37 -5.95
C VAL A 703 -20.68 -26.37 -6.95
N ASP A 704 -20.58 -25.10 -6.59
CA ASP A 704 -20.06 -24.05 -7.49
C ASP A 704 -18.58 -24.27 -7.82
N SER A 705 -17.77 -24.69 -6.86
CA SER A 705 -16.34 -24.97 -7.05
C SER A 705 -16.07 -26.17 -7.96
N SER A 706 -17.00 -27.12 -8.04
CA SER A 706 -16.91 -28.28 -8.94
C SER A 706 -17.13 -27.91 -10.41
N LEU A 707 -17.72 -26.75 -10.68
CA LEU A 707 -17.94 -26.24 -12.03
C LEU A 707 -16.65 -25.70 -12.67
N SER A 708 -16.61 -25.66 -13.99
CA SER A 708 -15.51 -25.00 -14.71
C SER A 708 -15.46 -23.52 -14.32
N PRO A 709 -14.26 -22.89 -14.31
CA PRO A 709 -14.10 -21.49 -13.87
C PRO A 709 -15.05 -20.50 -14.55
N GLY A 710 -15.37 -20.72 -15.85
CA GLY A 710 -16.30 -19.87 -16.60
C GLY A 710 -17.77 -20.08 -16.27
N SER A 711 -18.11 -21.18 -15.60
CA SER A 711 -19.49 -21.53 -15.21
C SER A 711 -19.80 -21.21 -13.75
N ARG A 712 -18.80 -20.78 -12.97
CA ARG A 712 -18.97 -20.42 -11.55
C ARG A 712 -19.78 -19.14 -11.41
N ARG A 713 -20.77 -19.17 -10.55
CA ARG A 713 -21.69 -18.05 -10.33
C ARG A 713 -21.50 -17.38 -8.97
N LEU A 714 -20.85 -18.04 -8.00
CA LEU A 714 -20.59 -17.53 -6.67
C LEU A 714 -19.15 -17.02 -6.55
N LYS A 715 -18.97 -15.75 -6.22
CA LYS A 715 -17.68 -15.17 -5.87
C LYS A 715 -17.69 -14.63 -4.44
N GLN A 716 -16.64 -14.94 -3.68
CA GLN A 716 -16.43 -14.53 -2.31
C GLN A 716 -15.21 -13.62 -2.24
N LEU A 717 -15.39 -12.35 -1.89
CA LEU A 717 -14.36 -11.32 -1.97
C LEU A 717 -14.48 -10.32 -0.81
N THR A 718 -13.44 -9.52 -0.58
CA THR A 718 -13.57 -8.33 0.26
C THR A 718 -14.29 -7.22 -0.49
N TYR A 719 -14.86 -6.23 0.23
CA TYR A 719 -15.48 -5.04 -0.39
C TYR A 719 -14.51 -4.34 -1.35
N HIS A 720 -13.24 -4.21 -0.99
CA HIS A 720 -12.21 -3.58 -1.83
C HIS A 720 -11.97 -4.37 -3.13
N SER A 721 -11.85 -5.70 -3.01
CA SER A 721 -11.59 -6.57 -4.17
C SER A 721 -12.78 -6.69 -5.12
N ALA A 722 -13.98 -6.28 -4.69
CA ALA A 722 -15.17 -6.30 -5.53
C ALA A 722 -15.26 -5.08 -6.47
N LYS A 723 -14.35 -4.09 -6.35
CA LYS A 723 -14.34 -2.93 -7.24
C LYS A 723 -14.21 -3.36 -8.70
N GLY A 724 -15.04 -2.80 -9.57
CA GLY A 724 -15.12 -3.19 -10.99
C GLY A 724 -16.07 -4.35 -11.30
N LEU A 725 -16.37 -5.23 -10.33
CA LEU A 725 -17.26 -6.37 -10.52
C LEU A 725 -18.74 -6.00 -10.44
N GLN A 726 -19.60 -6.96 -10.80
CA GLN A 726 -21.06 -6.88 -10.66
C GLN A 726 -21.68 -8.27 -10.58
N ALA A 727 -22.88 -8.36 -10.00
CA ALA A 727 -23.69 -9.57 -9.94
C ALA A 727 -25.18 -9.24 -9.87
N ASP A 728 -26.04 -10.21 -10.20
CA ASP A 728 -27.49 -10.08 -10.05
C ASP A 728 -27.86 -9.89 -8.58
N ALA A 729 -27.28 -10.70 -7.69
CA ALA A 729 -27.47 -10.60 -6.24
C ALA A 729 -26.16 -10.36 -5.50
N VAL A 730 -26.16 -9.44 -4.53
CA VAL A 730 -25.02 -9.10 -3.69
C VAL A 730 -25.38 -9.25 -2.23
N PHE A 731 -24.52 -9.96 -1.49
CA PHE A 731 -24.60 -10.17 -0.06
C PHE A 731 -23.44 -9.43 0.61
N LEU A 732 -23.75 -8.37 1.33
CA LEU A 732 -22.79 -7.56 2.07
C LEU A 732 -22.75 -8.06 3.52
N LEU A 733 -21.57 -8.51 3.97
CA LEU A 733 -21.38 -9.08 5.30
C LEU A 733 -20.48 -8.17 6.14
N GLY A 734 -21.07 -7.67 7.22
CA GLY A 734 -20.46 -6.68 8.10
C GLY A 734 -20.69 -5.25 7.65
N ASP A 735 -20.64 -4.33 8.63
CA ASP A 735 -20.82 -2.90 8.40
C ASP A 735 -19.50 -2.19 8.05
N CYS A 736 -19.59 -1.07 7.40
CA CYS A 736 -18.46 -0.18 7.18
C CYS A 736 -18.37 0.81 8.33
N GLN A 737 -17.29 0.76 9.09
CA GLN A 737 -17.04 1.66 10.22
C GLN A 737 -15.54 2.00 10.35
N HIS A 738 -15.23 3.17 10.87
CA HIS A 738 -13.89 3.58 11.24
C HIS A 738 -13.58 3.08 12.66
N LEU A 739 -12.54 2.25 12.82
CA LEU A 739 -12.31 1.52 14.06
C LEU A 739 -11.28 2.16 15.00
N SER A 740 -10.33 2.92 14.47
CA SER A 740 -9.25 3.50 15.29
C SER A 740 -8.64 4.74 14.64
N SER A 741 -8.32 5.73 15.47
CA SER A 741 -7.55 6.90 15.03
C SER A 741 -6.09 6.52 14.77
N SER A 742 -5.48 7.11 13.73
CA SER A 742 -4.07 6.90 13.36
C SER A 742 -3.27 8.21 13.49
N PRO A 743 -2.64 8.46 14.65
CA PRO A 743 -1.96 9.73 14.92
C PRO A 743 -0.87 10.06 13.91
N TYR A 744 -0.06 9.09 13.50
CA TYR A 744 1.02 9.34 12.54
C TYR A 744 0.48 9.66 11.15
N LYS A 745 -0.57 8.93 10.68
CA LYS A 745 -1.18 9.19 9.38
C LYS A 745 -1.82 10.58 9.32
N ASN A 746 -2.40 11.03 10.43
CA ASN A 746 -2.93 12.40 10.53
C ASN A 746 -1.83 13.45 10.33
N GLN A 747 -0.64 13.24 10.93
CA GLN A 747 0.51 14.13 10.77
C GLN A 747 1.01 14.13 9.33
N VAL A 748 1.22 12.94 8.74
CA VAL A 748 1.70 12.79 7.37
C VAL A 748 0.71 13.39 6.35
N TYR A 749 -0.60 13.18 6.56
CA TYR A 749 -1.64 13.79 5.73
C TYR A 749 -1.59 15.31 5.72
N ARG A 750 -1.36 15.90 6.90
CA ARG A 750 -1.20 17.36 7.04
C ARG A 750 0.06 17.84 6.30
N MET A 751 1.18 17.15 6.45
CA MET A 751 2.43 17.47 5.74
C MET A 751 2.27 17.40 4.22
N ALA A 752 1.45 16.48 3.72
CA ALA A 752 1.12 16.35 2.31
C ALA A 752 0.09 17.38 1.80
N GLY A 753 -0.35 18.31 2.64
CA GLY A 753 -1.38 19.30 2.28
C GLY A 753 -2.75 18.69 2.00
N LEU A 754 -3.04 17.53 2.60
CA LEU A 754 -4.34 16.88 2.54
C LEU A 754 -5.16 17.21 3.79
N GLY A 755 -6.48 17.22 3.61
CA GLY A 755 -7.41 17.63 4.68
C GLY A 755 -7.86 19.08 4.54
N LYS A 756 -8.76 19.48 5.42
CA LYS A 756 -9.26 20.86 5.51
C LYS A 756 -8.38 21.67 6.46
N ASP A 757 -8.28 22.96 6.22
CA ASP A 757 -7.58 23.86 7.13
C ASP A 757 -8.19 23.79 8.54
N GLY A 758 -7.32 23.61 9.55
CA GLY A 758 -7.74 23.49 10.95
C GLY A 758 -8.25 22.10 11.37
N ASP A 759 -8.27 21.11 10.49
CA ASP A 759 -8.60 19.73 10.86
C ASP A 759 -7.45 19.10 11.64
N ALA A 760 -7.75 18.73 12.90
CA ALA A 760 -6.77 18.09 13.78
C ALA A 760 -6.46 16.63 13.37
N GLU A 761 -7.44 15.97 12.74
CA GLU A 761 -7.38 14.55 12.36
C GLU A 761 -7.73 14.33 10.88
N PRO A 762 -6.98 14.93 9.93
CA PRO A 762 -7.39 14.97 8.52
C PRO A 762 -7.43 13.58 7.86
N TYR A 763 -6.54 12.65 8.24
CA TYR A 763 -6.61 11.29 7.75
C TYR A 763 -7.84 10.55 8.29
N ASP A 764 -8.10 10.64 9.60
CA ASP A 764 -9.24 9.97 10.21
C ASP A 764 -10.57 10.54 9.69
N SER A 765 -10.63 11.85 9.42
CA SER A 765 -11.77 12.47 8.75
C SER A 765 -11.96 11.92 7.34
N ALA A 766 -10.88 11.77 6.56
CA ALA A 766 -10.94 11.16 5.24
C ALA A 766 -11.35 9.68 5.29
N GLN A 767 -10.94 8.92 6.32
CA GLN A 767 -11.35 7.53 6.53
C GLN A 767 -12.83 7.41 6.93
N LYS A 768 -13.37 8.33 7.73
CA LYS A 768 -14.82 8.41 8.02
C LYS A 768 -15.64 8.62 6.74
N ASP A 769 -15.14 9.41 5.80
CA ASP A 769 -15.75 9.58 4.49
C ASP A 769 -15.58 8.33 3.59
N GLU A 770 -14.44 7.65 3.69
CA GLU A 770 -14.13 6.44 2.91
C GLU A 770 -15.03 5.26 3.27
N ILE A 771 -15.45 5.11 4.54
CA ILE A 771 -16.40 4.06 4.92
C ILE A 771 -17.74 4.20 4.20
N LEU A 772 -18.21 5.43 3.94
CA LEU A 772 -19.43 5.69 3.19
C LEU A 772 -19.26 5.32 1.72
N ARG A 773 -18.11 5.66 1.14
CA ARG A 773 -17.75 5.27 -0.22
C ARG A 773 -17.61 3.75 -0.37
N LEU A 774 -17.06 3.07 0.64
CA LEU A 774 -16.94 1.63 0.64
C LEU A 774 -18.30 0.93 0.67
N ALA A 775 -19.26 1.44 1.45
CA ALA A 775 -20.65 0.97 1.43
C ALA A 775 -21.30 1.23 0.06
N TYR A 776 -21.09 2.43 -0.52
CA TYR A 776 -21.54 2.74 -1.89
C TYR A 776 -20.98 1.75 -2.92
N VAL A 777 -19.68 1.45 -2.85
CA VAL A 777 -19.05 0.45 -3.74
C VAL A 777 -19.71 -0.90 -3.56
N GLY A 778 -19.91 -1.37 -2.34
CA GLY A 778 -20.58 -2.65 -2.07
C GLY A 778 -21.98 -2.71 -2.67
N ILE A 779 -22.84 -1.74 -2.37
CA ILE A 779 -24.22 -1.69 -2.84
C ILE A 779 -24.28 -1.62 -4.38
N THR A 780 -23.44 -0.78 -5.01
CA THR A 780 -23.42 -0.62 -6.49
C THR A 780 -22.86 -1.80 -7.25
N ARG A 781 -22.44 -2.89 -6.57
CA ARG A 781 -22.12 -4.15 -7.24
C ARG A 781 -23.38 -4.89 -7.68
N ALA A 782 -24.50 -4.63 -7.02
CA ALA A 782 -25.78 -5.28 -7.35
C ALA A 782 -26.40 -4.72 -8.63
N ALA A 783 -26.79 -5.60 -9.52
CA ALA A 783 -27.65 -5.27 -10.64
C ALA A 783 -29.12 -5.20 -10.20
N LYS A 784 -29.58 -6.19 -9.39
CA LYS A 784 -30.97 -6.37 -8.99
C LYS A 784 -31.14 -6.37 -7.48
N HIS A 785 -30.52 -7.32 -6.77
CA HIS A 785 -30.78 -7.58 -5.35
C HIS A 785 -29.54 -7.26 -4.50
N CYS A 786 -29.75 -6.56 -3.39
CA CYS A 786 -28.71 -6.26 -2.42
C CYS A 786 -29.21 -6.54 -1.00
N TYR A 787 -28.48 -7.41 -0.29
CA TYR A 787 -28.74 -7.79 1.09
C TYR A 787 -27.56 -7.36 1.95
N TRP A 788 -27.80 -6.48 2.93
CA TRP A 788 -26.77 -5.94 3.79
C TRP A 788 -26.94 -6.48 5.21
N TYR A 789 -26.11 -7.46 5.60
CA TYR A 789 -26.09 -8.05 6.93
C TYR A 789 -25.14 -7.27 7.83
N VAL A 790 -25.68 -6.72 8.91
CA VAL A 790 -24.91 -5.97 9.90
C VAL A 790 -24.90 -6.71 11.25
N ASP A 791 -23.75 -6.72 11.91
CA ASP A 791 -23.63 -7.35 13.22
C ASP A 791 -24.30 -6.48 14.30
N ARG A 792 -25.06 -7.08 15.19
CA ARG A 792 -25.50 -6.43 16.42
C ARG A 792 -24.28 -6.14 17.27
N GLN A 793 -24.13 -4.91 17.73
CA GLN A 793 -23.02 -4.62 18.63
C GLN A 793 -23.34 -5.00 20.07
N GLU A 794 -22.53 -5.90 20.58
CA GLU A 794 -22.27 -6.09 22.01
C GLU A 794 -20.81 -5.72 22.26
N GLY A 795 -20.51 -4.55 22.81
CA GLY A 795 -19.14 -4.21 23.23
C GLY A 795 -18.83 -2.70 23.37
N PRO A 796 -17.74 -2.34 24.06
CA PRO A 796 -17.37 -0.96 24.40
C PRO A 796 -16.99 -0.05 23.21
N SER A 797 -16.90 -0.56 22.00
CA SER A 797 -16.69 0.21 20.77
C SER A 797 -17.99 0.76 20.14
N GLY A 798 -19.09 0.80 20.87
CA GLY A 798 -20.44 1.16 20.42
C GLY A 798 -20.65 2.53 19.80
N ASN A 799 -19.68 3.45 19.86
CA ASN A 799 -19.87 4.86 19.46
C ASN A 799 -19.21 5.25 18.12
N ALA A 800 -18.53 4.33 17.40
CA ALA A 800 -17.97 4.68 16.11
C ALA A 800 -19.07 4.77 15.04
N PRO A 801 -19.16 5.87 14.26
CA PRO A 801 -20.16 6.03 13.21
C PRO A 801 -20.08 4.91 12.18
N LYS A 802 -21.23 4.34 11.85
CA LYS A 802 -21.36 3.26 10.87
C LYS A 802 -22.06 3.77 9.61
N ALA A 803 -21.76 3.15 8.47
CA ALA A 803 -22.46 3.48 7.24
C ALA A 803 -23.97 3.11 7.33
N SER A 804 -24.30 2.00 8.00
CA SER A 804 -25.71 1.58 8.18
C SER A 804 -26.55 2.48 9.08
N ASP A 805 -25.94 3.36 9.87
CA ASP A 805 -26.66 4.37 10.66
C ASP A 805 -27.38 5.40 9.77
N ARG A 806 -26.99 5.48 8.51
CA ARG A 806 -27.58 6.38 7.51
C ARG A 806 -28.75 5.78 6.74
N VAL A 807 -29.13 4.55 7.04
CA VAL A 807 -30.26 3.89 6.37
C VAL A 807 -31.57 4.57 6.81
N PRO A 808 -32.30 5.21 5.87
CA PRO A 808 -33.56 5.89 6.20
C PRO A 808 -34.68 4.86 6.31
N ARG A 809 -35.61 5.09 7.23
CA ARG A 809 -36.77 4.22 7.43
C ARG A 809 -37.97 4.53 6.51
N ASP A 810 -37.94 5.71 5.87
CA ASP A 810 -39.10 6.28 5.12
C ASP A 810 -38.90 6.26 3.59
N LYS A 811 -37.80 5.66 3.09
CA LYS A 811 -37.49 5.67 1.65
C LYS A 811 -37.78 4.33 0.99
N PRO A 812 -38.40 4.30 -0.18
CA PRO A 812 -38.82 3.05 -0.84
C PRO A 812 -37.66 2.21 -1.34
N TYR A 813 -36.48 2.79 -1.49
CA TYR A 813 -35.28 2.11 -1.96
C TYR A 813 -34.47 1.39 -0.85
N PHE A 814 -34.91 1.53 0.44
CA PHE A 814 -34.42 0.75 1.56
C PHE A 814 -35.57 -0.02 2.24
N GLN A 815 -35.26 -1.22 2.69
CA GLN A 815 -36.07 -2.02 3.59
C GLN A 815 -35.21 -2.39 4.81
N ASP A 816 -35.41 -1.66 5.90
CA ASP A 816 -34.71 -1.93 7.16
C ASP A 816 -35.45 -3.01 7.93
N LEU A 817 -34.90 -4.20 7.96
CA LEU A 817 -35.47 -5.38 8.62
C LEU A 817 -34.72 -5.71 9.93
N ARG A 818 -33.87 -4.83 10.39
CA ARG A 818 -33.20 -4.99 11.69
C ARG A 818 -34.23 -4.94 12.80
N GLN A 819 -34.14 -5.84 13.78
CA GLN A 819 -35.01 -5.81 14.93
C GLN A 819 -34.79 -4.51 15.72
N ALA A 820 -35.85 -3.81 16.03
CA ALA A 820 -35.76 -2.62 16.89
C ALA A 820 -35.25 -3.06 18.28
N THR A 821 -34.16 -2.45 18.72
CA THR A 821 -33.62 -2.59 20.08
C THR A 821 -34.52 -1.90 21.09
#